data_928f3a07d49ce41e15bd66d078177c38
#
_entry.id   928f3a07d49ce41e15bd66d078177c38
#
_cell.length_a   1.000
_cell.length_b   1.000
_cell.length_c   1.000
_cell.angle_alpha   90.00
_cell.angle_beta   90.00
_cell.angle_gamma   90.00
#
_symmetry.space_group_name_H-M   'P 1'
#
loop_
_entity.id
_entity.type
_entity.pdbx_description
1 polymer ?
#
loop_
_entity_poly.entity_id
_entity_poly.type
_entity_poly.pdbx_seq_one_letter_code
_entity_poly.pdbx_strand_id
1 'polypeptide(L)'
;MIFLSILAKTFALALMQLHPWLAAGLWLAGAGADLRVAHKAAGQGRGARLLGSVAWLQVAALVIGWMAAAAADYAAMRWKEGIPVFATLVDGFLSLTGLSVGSRGGHVLLTTMAGPLEFLASIDGMGLKVPFLFLAVAMVWMLWSDTPVRELPRKLGMIVGILLATAIVRMGCVVLLATGLFEFVGYESEELPYRPFMDEAAAVWIYLPFLLAGGVLVGRFLSAPLFPDRPRSGVPKVLGWGGALLMLVLAGIIFWEPEGTPKAGKLVISSYHSQWSRSDRPYDREWYGADSGYNYGCLKRLFEVFYPVADATGPLTAADLDGASTLMVYDADRRFTKEEIDLVREFVRGGGGLFLIGDHTNVFGSASNMNELCEPFGFEFRDDVLFDLDEDFHQVIDAPRPANSLWHGMSFLKLRGPTSIRPTSVWTRPVYQVGHSKSVRAIYSVNNFYPPPHDDPKMKSGTFCVSAASRYGRGRVVAWADSTIFSNFEIFYPGKYEYLLNTMNWLNHRDNIVPSLGKRMAPLVLFGALAVFLLRRREPQVWLITGVLLMAALGLARWAGLSLEQRRTTFPKAIRPSEWVIFRADAKDPGHHLKDFITEVPYDQRYEVFIQWVLRTGAFSGFHLSGSAAANGLYDHLRASGSAKTSLALIVRKPADLTQLDELGALAPRSKGPLLLMFASSISAEQAVESLRRSGIVKSPESLARVAQAWPSGEVVIDDAEGRLVIVANAERYSDQSMGISEKVVPDAAQRAVFSNAFGVIDRLLGKESPSPQ
;
A
#
# COMPACT_ATOMS: atom_id res chain seq x y z
N MET A 1 2.65 39.33 4.97
CA MET A 1 3.59 38.55 4.13
C MET A 1 4.11 37.29 4.82
N ILE A 2 4.62 37.34 6.05
CA ILE A 2 5.06 36.13 6.77
C ILE A 2 3.92 35.11 6.93
N PHE A 3 2.72 35.57 7.30
CA PHE A 3 1.55 34.70 7.39
C PHE A 3 1.19 34.03 6.02
N LEU A 4 1.23 34.83 4.95
CA LEU A 4 1.01 34.27 3.58
C LEU A 4 2.08 33.27 3.19
N SER A 5 3.32 33.47 3.62
CA SER A 5 4.40 32.51 3.42
C SER A 5 4.15 31.20 4.18
N ILE A 6 3.77 31.27 5.44
CA ILE A 6 3.43 30.09 6.24
C ILE A 6 2.23 29.37 5.63
N LEU A 7 1.20 30.10 5.23
CA LEU A 7 0.02 29.57 4.59
C LEU A 7 0.37 28.85 3.28
N ALA A 8 1.17 29.48 2.39
CA ALA A 8 1.61 28.89 1.14
C ALA A 8 2.39 27.57 1.36
N LYS A 9 3.21 27.51 2.41
CA LYS A 9 3.97 26.31 2.77
C LYS A 9 3.11 25.23 3.39
N THR A 10 2.10 25.59 4.17
CA THR A 10 1.11 24.64 4.69
C THR A 10 0.31 24.04 3.54
N PHE A 11 -0.04 24.85 2.54
CA PHE A 11 -0.64 24.37 1.30
C PHE A 11 0.29 23.44 0.52
N ALA A 12 1.56 23.80 0.43
CA ALA A 12 2.55 22.93 -0.21
C ALA A 12 2.62 21.55 0.46
N LEU A 13 2.52 21.49 1.79
CA LEU A 13 2.48 20.23 2.53
C LEU A 13 1.20 19.43 2.25
N ALA A 14 0.06 20.08 2.20
CA ALA A 14 -1.22 19.43 1.87
C ALA A 14 -1.24 18.85 0.44
N LEU A 15 -0.58 19.55 -0.50
CA LEU A 15 -0.49 19.13 -1.90
C LEU A 15 0.67 18.17 -2.18
N MET A 16 1.53 17.92 -1.22
CA MET A 16 2.76 17.14 -1.46
C MET A 16 2.50 15.71 -1.94
N GLN A 17 1.39 15.12 -1.53
CA GLN A 17 0.98 13.77 -1.96
C GLN A 17 0.33 13.77 -3.35
N LEU A 18 -0.44 14.82 -3.67
CA LEU A 18 -1.20 14.94 -4.91
C LEU A 18 -0.37 15.52 -6.07
N HIS A 19 0.33 16.62 -5.79
CA HIS A 19 1.12 17.35 -6.78
C HIS A 19 2.44 17.83 -6.20
N PRO A 20 3.46 16.95 -6.06
CA PRO A 20 4.72 17.26 -5.39
C PRO A 20 5.45 18.47 -6.00
N TRP A 21 5.34 18.68 -7.31
CA TRP A 21 5.94 19.83 -8.01
C TRP A 21 5.23 21.15 -7.69
N LEU A 22 3.90 21.14 -7.60
CA LEU A 22 3.14 22.33 -7.21
C LEU A 22 3.41 22.65 -5.74
N ALA A 23 3.48 21.64 -4.90
CA ALA A 23 3.87 21.78 -3.50
C ALA A 23 5.26 22.40 -3.34
N ALA A 24 6.25 21.95 -4.10
CA ALA A 24 7.59 22.52 -4.12
C ALA A 24 7.58 23.99 -4.59
N GLY A 25 6.81 24.32 -5.62
CA GLY A 25 6.64 25.68 -6.12
C GLY A 25 6.03 26.63 -5.09
N LEU A 26 4.97 26.21 -4.42
CA LEU A 26 4.35 26.97 -3.34
C LEU A 26 5.28 27.14 -2.13
N TRP A 27 6.04 26.11 -1.81
CA TRP A 27 7.06 26.19 -0.75
C TRP A 27 8.14 27.20 -1.08
N LEU A 28 8.67 27.18 -2.30
CA LEU A 28 9.70 28.12 -2.79
C LEU A 28 9.16 29.57 -2.86
N ALA A 29 7.90 29.74 -3.28
CA ALA A 29 7.25 31.06 -3.27
C ALA A 29 7.12 31.62 -1.85
N GLY A 30 6.74 30.77 -0.89
CA GLY A 30 6.70 31.09 0.52
C GLY A 30 8.10 31.48 1.07
N ALA A 31 9.13 30.68 0.74
CA ALA A 31 10.52 30.99 1.12
C ALA A 31 11.02 32.29 0.51
N GLY A 32 10.67 32.59 -0.73
CA GLY A 32 11.00 33.85 -1.41
C GLY A 32 10.34 35.08 -0.75
N ALA A 33 9.10 34.92 -0.27
CA ALA A 33 8.42 35.96 0.50
C ALA A 33 9.12 36.26 1.83
N ASP A 34 9.59 35.22 2.52
CA ASP A 34 10.35 35.35 3.76
C ASP A 34 11.70 36.01 3.53
N LEU A 35 12.43 35.64 2.46
CA LEU A 35 13.69 36.27 2.09
C LEU A 35 13.52 37.79 1.81
N ARG A 36 12.43 38.17 1.14
CA ARG A 36 12.13 39.58 0.87
C ARG A 36 11.86 40.38 2.18
N VAL A 37 11.13 39.77 3.12
CA VAL A 37 10.88 40.37 4.42
C VAL A 37 12.18 40.48 5.20
N ALA A 38 13.01 39.44 5.19
CA ALA A 38 14.29 39.43 5.87
C ALA A 38 15.26 40.45 5.28
N HIS A 39 15.31 40.62 3.97
CA HIS A 39 16.16 41.62 3.30
C HIS A 39 15.74 43.05 3.64
N LYS A 40 14.44 43.34 3.69
CA LYS A 40 13.94 44.65 4.12
C LYS A 40 14.27 44.95 5.59
N ALA A 41 14.40 43.92 6.41
CA ALA A 41 14.75 44.08 7.83
C ALA A 41 16.27 44.14 8.10
N ALA A 42 17.09 43.70 7.15
CA ALA A 42 18.57 43.62 7.29
C ALA A 42 19.26 44.97 7.52
N GLY A 43 18.68 46.07 7.02
CA GLY A 43 19.20 47.44 7.23
C GLY A 43 19.16 47.97 8.67
N GLN A 44 18.58 47.22 9.61
CA GLN A 44 18.39 47.69 11.01
C GLN A 44 19.13 46.86 12.09
N GLY A 45 20.15 46.08 11.72
CA GLY A 45 20.89 45.21 12.67
C GLY A 45 20.07 44.07 13.27
N ARG A 46 18.75 44.04 13.07
CA ARG A 46 17.80 43.01 13.50
C ARG A 46 17.66 41.89 12.45
N GLY A 47 18.23 42.07 11.26
CA GLY A 47 17.97 41.18 10.12
C GLY A 47 18.45 39.73 10.29
N ALA A 48 19.61 39.53 10.90
CA ALA A 48 20.11 38.17 11.15
C ALA A 48 19.27 37.39 12.17
N ARG A 49 18.71 38.11 13.16
CA ARG A 49 17.77 37.51 14.14
C ARG A 49 16.43 37.20 13.50
N LEU A 50 15.95 38.05 12.60
CA LEU A 50 14.71 37.85 11.85
C LEU A 50 14.84 36.63 10.92
N LEU A 51 15.96 36.51 10.17
CA LEU A 51 16.26 35.37 9.29
C LEU A 51 16.26 34.04 10.06
N GLY A 52 16.93 33.98 11.18
CA GLY A 52 16.96 32.79 12.03
C GLY A 52 15.58 32.45 12.61
N SER A 53 14.77 33.46 12.97
CA SER A 53 13.42 33.27 13.50
C SER A 53 12.46 32.77 12.43
N VAL A 54 12.53 33.34 11.22
CA VAL A 54 11.69 32.89 10.09
C VAL A 54 12.06 31.47 9.64
N ALA A 55 13.34 31.18 9.54
CA ALA A 55 13.79 29.80 9.21
C ALA A 55 13.30 28.79 10.27
N TRP A 56 13.36 29.17 11.55
CA TRP A 56 12.90 28.33 12.64
C TRP A 56 11.37 28.09 12.59
N LEU A 57 10.58 29.16 12.36
CA LEU A 57 9.13 29.03 12.17
C LEU A 57 8.77 28.11 11.00
N GLN A 58 9.55 28.16 9.92
CA GLN A 58 9.37 27.27 8.78
C GLN A 58 9.61 25.80 9.13
N VAL A 59 10.73 25.52 9.80
CA VAL A 59 11.04 24.16 10.27
C VAL A 59 9.96 23.67 11.24
N ALA A 60 9.53 24.53 12.17
CA ALA A 60 8.47 24.19 13.11
C ALA A 60 7.14 23.87 12.41
N ALA A 61 6.73 24.71 11.45
CA ALA A 61 5.51 24.51 10.68
C ALA A 61 5.58 23.25 9.81
N LEU A 62 6.73 22.97 9.19
CA LEU A 62 6.96 21.75 8.41
C LEU A 62 6.81 20.50 9.28
N VAL A 63 7.55 20.44 10.38
CA VAL A 63 7.61 19.26 11.24
C VAL A 63 6.26 18.99 11.92
N ILE A 64 5.66 20.02 12.50
CA ILE A 64 4.37 19.90 13.19
C ILE A 64 3.25 19.65 12.19
N GLY A 65 3.26 20.31 11.04
CA GLY A 65 2.28 20.12 9.97
C GLY A 65 2.30 18.69 9.42
N TRP A 66 3.49 18.16 9.16
CA TRP A 66 3.63 16.77 8.69
C TRP A 66 3.09 15.76 9.73
N MET A 67 3.40 15.94 10.99
CA MET A 67 2.88 15.07 12.04
C MET A 67 1.37 15.21 12.25
N ALA A 68 0.83 16.43 12.10
CA ALA A 68 -0.61 16.66 12.15
C ALA A 68 -1.34 15.99 10.98
N ALA A 69 -0.79 16.05 9.76
CA ALA A 69 -1.33 15.34 8.61
C ALA A 69 -1.33 13.82 8.83
N ALA A 70 -0.21 13.25 9.27
CA ALA A 70 -0.12 11.83 9.56
C ALA A 70 -1.10 11.38 10.66
N ALA A 71 -1.30 12.20 11.69
CA ALA A 71 -2.29 11.95 12.75
C ALA A 71 -3.73 12.02 12.22
N ALA A 72 -4.03 12.99 11.34
CA ALA A 72 -5.34 13.12 10.70
C ALA A 72 -5.64 11.93 9.79
N ASP A 73 -4.69 11.49 8.98
CA ASP A 73 -4.84 10.29 8.14
C ASP A 73 -5.08 9.05 8.98
N TYR A 74 -4.32 8.88 10.07
CA TYR A 74 -4.52 7.76 10.98
C TYR A 74 -5.90 7.79 11.65
N ALA A 75 -6.36 8.97 12.07
CA ALA A 75 -7.70 9.14 12.63
C ALA A 75 -8.79 8.83 11.58
N ALA A 76 -8.63 9.32 10.35
CA ALA A 76 -9.55 9.08 9.26
C ALA A 76 -9.65 7.59 8.89
N MET A 77 -8.55 6.84 8.89
CA MET A 77 -8.58 5.38 8.68
C MET A 77 -9.40 4.64 9.75
N ARG A 78 -9.39 5.13 10.97
CA ARG A 78 -10.17 4.52 12.07
C ARG A 78 -11.64 4.87 12.03
N TRP A 79 -11.97 6.10 11.68
CA TRP A 79 -13.32 6.65 11.71
C TRP A 79 -13.77 7.08 10.31
N LYS A 80 -14.01 6.07 9.46
CA LYS A 80 -14.55 6.28 8.12
C LYS A 80 -16.06 6.54 8.13
N GLU A 81 -16.74 6.21 9.20
CA GLU A 81 -18.17 6.45 9.36
C GLU A 81 -18.45 7.94 9.54
N GLY A 82 -19.65 8.36 9.15
CA GLY A 82 -20.13 9.71 9.39
C GLY A 82 -20.27 10.01 10.88
N ILE A 83 -19.96 11.24 11.26
CA ILE A 83 -20.03 11.72 12.65
C ILE A 83 -21.36 12.46 12.83
N PRO A 84 -22.30 11.95 13.65
CA PRO A 84 -23.64 12.53 13.79
C PRO A 84 -23.64 14.02 14.15
N VAL A 85 -22.73 14.45 15.03
CA VAL A 85 -22.63 15.87 15.42
C VAL A 85 -22.29 16.75 14.21
N PHE A 86 -21.39 16.32 13.33
CA PHE A 86 -21.06 17.08 12.13
C PHE A 86 -22.23 17.14 11.17
N ALA A 87 -22.91 16.02 10.94
CA ALA A 87 -24.10 15.98 10.09
C ALA A 87 -25.19 16.94 10.61
N THR A 88 -25.47 16.94 11.92
CA THR A 88 -26.43 17.85 12.55
C THR A 88 -26.02 19.33 12.42
N LEU A 89 -24.74 19.66 12.55
CA LEU A 89 -24.27 21.03 12.41
C LEU A 89 -24.36 21.51 10.96
N VAL A 90 -24.07 20.66 9.97
CA VAL A 90 -24.23 20.97 8.54
C VAL A 90 -25.71 21.10 8.18
N ASP A 91 -26.56 20.20 8.69
CA ASP A 91 -28.03 20.29 8.55
C ASP A 91 -28.55 21.64 9.08
N GLY A 92 -28.18 22.00 10.32
CA GLY A 92 -28.57 23.31 10.91
C GLY A 92 -28.09 24.50 10.08
N PHE A 93 -26.89 24.44 9.51
CA PHE A 93 -26.40 25.49 8.60
C PHE A 93 -27.20 25.56 7.30
N LEU A 94 -27.46 24.42 6.66
CA LEU A 94 -28.19 24.36 5.39
C LEU A 94 -29.67 24.71 5.56
N SER A 95 -30.28 24.37 6.69
CA SER A 95 -31.67 24.74 7.00
C SER A 95 -31.88 26.25 7.01
N LEU A 96 -30.84 27.05 7.30
CA LEU A 96 -30.90 28.52 7.21
C LEU A 96 -31.07 29.01 5.76
N THR A 97 -30.75 28.20 4.77
CA THR A 97 -30.92 28.53 3.35
C THR A 97 -32.34 28.25 2.82
N GLY A 98 -33.20 27.67 3.65
CA GLY A 98 -34.57 27.28 3.26
C GLY A 98 -34.67 25.94 2.53
N LEU A 99 -33.59 25.19 2.43
CA LEU A 99 -33.60 23.86 1.80
C LEU A 99 -34.23 22.83 2.72
N SER A 100 -34.87 21.82 2.15
CA SER A 100 -35.36 20.63 2.88
C SER A 100 -34.21 19.67 3.15
N VAL A 101 -33.60 19.83 4.30
CA VAL A 101 -32.42 19.08 4.76
C VAL A 101 -32.76 18.34 6.05
N GLY A 102 -32.08 17.25 6.29
CA GLY A 102 -32.14 16.49 7.54
C GLY A 102 -30.81 15.82 7.84
N SER A 103 -30.65 15.27 9.02
CA SER A 103 -29.47 14.49 9.38
C SER A 103 -29.84 13.15 9.99
N ARG A 104 -29.16 12.09 9.57
CA ARG A 104 -29.38 10.72 10.08
C ARG A 104 -28.07 9.95 10.15
N GLY A 105 -27.68 9.48 11.33
CA GLY A 105 -26.57 8.53 11.49
C GLY A 105 -25.23 9.01 10.92
N GLY A 106 -24.98 10.35 10.93
CA GLY A 106 -23.75 10.91 10.36
C GLY A 106 -23.83 11.26 8.85
N HIS A 107 -25.01 11.13 8.24
CA HIS A 107 -25.31 11.61 6.89
C HIS A 107 -26.14 12.89 6.93
N VAL A 108 -25.87 13.79 6.02
CA VAL A 108 -26.71 14.94 5.68
C VAL A 108 -27.60 14.51 4.54
N LEU A 109 -28.90 14.64 4.73
CA LEU A 109 -29.93 14.23 3.77
C LEU A 109 -30.49 15.49 3.12
N LEU A 110 -30.44 15.57 1.83
CA LEU A 110 -31.04 16.65 1.04
C LEU A 110 -32.14 16.09 0.16
N THR A 111 -33.35 16.60 0.30
CA THR A 111 -34.46 16.21 -0.57
C THR A 111 -34.39 16.99 -1.87
N THR A 112 -34.24 16.31 -3.02
CA THR A 112 -34.28 16.89 -4.35
C THR A 112 -35.47 16.33 -5.15
N MET A 113 -35.78 16.92 -6.29
CA MET A 113 -36.81 16.42 -7.18
C MET A 113 -36.47 15.05 -7.78
N ALA A 114 -35.19 14.72 -7.91
CA ALA A 114 -34.71 13.42 -8.37
C ALA A 114 -34.64 12.36 -7.28
N GLY A 115 -34.90 12.73 -6.02
CA GLY A 115 -34.82 11.83 -4.85
C GLY A 115 -33.90 12.36 -3.75
N PRO A 116 -33.79 11.64 -2.64
CA PRO A 116 -32.93 12.04 -1.54
C PRO A 116 -31.45 11.84 -1.89
N LEU A 117 -30.65 12.89 -1.78
CA LEU A 117 -29.19 12.83 -1.82
C LEU A 117 -28.65 12.72 -0.40
N GLU A 118 -27.69 11.84 -0.21
CA GLU A 118 -27.04 11.60 1.08
C GLU A 118 -25.56 11.96 1.01
N PHE A 119 -25.08 12.76 1.96
CA PHE A 119 -23.68 13.16 2.05
C PHE A 119 -23.07 12.66 3.36
N LEU A 120 -21.96 11.95 3.27
CA LEU A 120 -21.30 11.41 4.46
C LEU A 120 -20.45 12.50 5.17
N ALA A 121 -20.85 12.89 6.39
CA ALA A 121 -20.11 13.83 7.21
C ALA A 121 -19.01 13.14 8.04
N SER A 122 -18.08 12.47 7.34
CA SER A 122 -16.89 11.83 7.93
C SER A 122 -15.73 12.82 8.11
N ILE A 123 -14.62 12.38 8.68
CA ILE A 123 -13.39 13.20 8.80
C ILE A 123 -12.89 13.60 7.41
N ASP A 124 -12.89 12.67 6.45
CA ASP A 124 -12.50 12.94 5.07
C ASP A 124 -13.54 13.80 4.34
N GLY A 125 -14.84 13.46 4.44
CA GLY A 125 -15.94 14.21 3.82
C GLY A 125 -16.03 15.66 4.30
N MET A 126 -15.83 15.90 5.59
CA MET A 126 -15.70 17.25 6.16
C MET A 126 -14.37 17.93 5.82
N GLY A 127 -13.42 17.18 5.26
CA GLY A 127 -12.09 17.64 4.88
C GLY A 127 -11.27 18.15 6.05
N LEU A 128 -11.37 17.52 7.22
CA LEU A 128 -10.75 18.00 8.46
C LEU A 128 -9.23 17.94 8.48
N LYS A 129 -8.58 17.27 7.53
CA LYS A 129 -7.10 17.27 7.40
C LYS A 129 -6.54 18.69 7.32
N VAL A 130 -7.18 19.55 6.53
CA VAL A 130 -6.71 20.93 6.31
C VAL A 130 -6.90 21.81 7.55
N PRO A 131 -8.06 21.83 8.24
CA PRO A 131 -8.20 22.41 9.56
C PRO A 131 -7.15 21.95 10.59
N PHE A 132 -6.80 20.68 10.62
CA PHE A 132 -5.75 20.17 11.52
C PHE A 132 -4.37 20.74 11.20
N LEU A 133 -4.00 20.84 9.93
CA LEU A 133 -2.76 21.51 9.51
C LEU A 133 -2.75 22.98 9.91
N PHE A 134 -3.87 23.66 9.71
CA PHE A 134 -4.01 25.07 10.07
C PHE A 134 -3.91 25.28 11.58
N LEU A 135 -4.53 24.39 12.36
CA LEU A 135 -4.42 24.38 13.82
C LEU A 135 -2.97 24.24 14.27
N ALA A 136 -2.19 23.35 13.63
CA ALA A 136 -0.78 23.17 13.89
C ALA A 136 0.01 24.48 13.64
N VAL A 137 -0.24 25.16 12.52
CA VAL A 137 0.37 26.47 12.21
C VAL A 137 -0.01 27.53 13.22
N ALA A 138 -1.29 27.58 13.60
CA ALA A 138 -1.77 28.54 14.61
C ALA A 138 -1.14 28.28 15.99
N MET A 139 -0.95 27.02 16.37
CA MET A 139 -0.24 26.67 17.61
C MET A 139 1.23 27.11 17.55
N VAL A 140 1.93 26.88 16.44
CA VAL A 140 3.30 27.37 16.25
C VAL A 140 3.35 28.90 16.42
N TRP A 141 2.42 29.59 15.80
CA TRP A 141 2.33 31.06 15.91
C TRP A 141 2.09 31.53 17.34
N MET A 142 1.11 30.98 18.05
CA MET A 142 0.79 31.36 19.43
C MET A 142 1.96 31.10 20.36
N LEU A 143 2.62 29.98 20.25
CA LEU A 143 3.78 29.64 21.07
C LEU A 143 5.00 30.51 20.74
N TRP A 144 5.16 30.91 19.48
CA TRP A 144 6.23 31.80 19.06
C TRP A 144 6.00 33.24 19.52
N SER A 145 4.76 33.73 19.50
CA SER A 145 4.40 35.11 19.87
C SER A 145 4.33 35.37 21.39
N ASP A 146 4.89 34.49 22.22
CA ASP A 146 4.87 34.57 23.67
C ASP A 146 3.46 34.70 24.28
N THR A 147 2.46 34.09 23.62
CA THR A 147 1.12 34.02 24.20
C THR A 147 1.19 33.34 25.57
N PRO A 148 0.70 33.97 26.66
CA PRO A 148 0.75 33.36 27.98
C PRO A 148 0.10 31.97 27.98
N VAL A 149 0.75 31.01 28.60
CA VAL A 149 0.28 29.61 28.65
C VAL A 149 -1.16 29.52 29.19
N ARG A 150 -1.53 30.38 30.14
CA ARG A 150 -2.90 30.46 30.70
C ARG A 150 -3.96 30.86 29.67
N GLU A 151 -3.58 31.55 28.59
CA GLU A 151 -4.50 31.98 27.52
C GLU A 151 -4.57 30.96 26.36
N LEU A 152 -3.59 30.06 26.26
CA LEU A 152 -3.54 29.07 25.19
C LEU A 152 -4.83 28.23 25.06
N PRO A 153 -5.41 27.67 26.14
CA PRO A 153 -6.64 26.87 26.00
C PRO A 153 -7.81 27.70 25.45
N ARG A 154 -7.97 28.93 25.89
CA ARG A 154 -9.05 29.84 25.40
C ARG A 154 -8.84 30.15 23.91
N LYS A 155 -7.63 30.58 23.52
CA LYS A 155 -7.32 30.94 22.14
C LYS A 155 -7.40 29.70 21.24
N LEU A 156 -6.90 28.57 21.71
CA LEU A 156 -6.99 27.28 20.98
C LEU A 156 -8.46 26.90 20.77
N GLY A 157 -9.29 26.96 21.80
CA GLY A 157 -10.73 26.69 21.68
C GLY A 157 -11.42 27.61 20.66
N MET A 158 -11.09 28.89 20.63
CA MET A 158 -11.60 29.84 19.64
C MET A 158 -11.14 29.49 18.21
N ILE A 159 -9.86 29.13 18.04
CA ILE A 159 -9.32 28.71 16.73
C ILE A 159 -9.98 27.43 16.26
N VAL A 160 -10.12 26.41 17.10
CA VAL A 160 -10.82 25.17 16.79
C VAL A 160 -12.28 25.48 16.39
N GLY A 161 -12.97 26.34 17.12
CA GLY A 161 -14.33 26.78 16.78
C GLY A 161 -14.40 27.43 15.40
N ILE A 162 -13.48 28.34 15.05
CA ILE A 162 -13.41 28.98 13.74
C ILE A 162 -13.14 27.91 12.64
N LEU A 163 -12.21 27.00 12.87
CA LEU A 163 -11.85 25.96 11.89
C LEU A 163 -12.99 24.96 11.68
N LEU A 164 -13.71 24.58 12.73
CA LEU A 164 -14.90 23.75 12.62
C LEU A 164 -16.03 24.48 11.89
N ALA A 165 -16.26 25.75 12.20
CA ALA A 165 -17.24 26.57 11.48
C ALA A 165 -16.91 26.67 9.98
N THR A 166 -15.63 26.88 9.64
CA THR A 166 -15.20 26.89 8.24
C THR A 166 -15.38 25.52 7.54
N ALA A 167 -15.17 24.41 8.24
CA ALA A 167 -15.41 23.08 7.71
C ALA A 167 -16.92 22.80 7.47
N ILE A 168 -17.77 23.23 8.41
CA ILE A 168 -19.24 23.13 8.28
C ILE A 168 -19.73 23.95 7.10
N VAL A 169 -19.33 25.21 6.99
CA VAL A 169 -19.70 26.08 5.87
C VAL A 169 -19.21 25.52 4.54
N ARG A 170 -17.97 25.02 4.51
CA ARG A 170 -17.44 24.35 3.31
C ARG A 170 -18.30 23.16 2.90
N MET A 171 -18.61 22.26 3.81
CA MET A 171 -19.43 21.08 3.51
C MET A 171 -20.82 21.51 3.01
N GLY A 172 -21.42 22.52 3.66
CA GLY A 172 -22.66 23.11 3.19
C GLY A 172 -22.54 23.68 1.77
N CYS A 173 -21.45 24.38 1.44
CA CYS A 173 -21.22 24.87 0.09
C CYS A 173 -21.01 23.74 -0.92
N VAL A 174 -20.34 22.66 -0.54
CA VAL A 174 -20.22 21.48 -1.41
C VAL A 174 -21.58 20.88 -1.74
N VAL A 175 -22.44 20.72 -0.72
CA VAL A 175 -23.82 20.25 -0.89
C VAL A 175 -24.62 21.17 -1.81
N LEU A 176 -24.52 22.49 -1.61
CA LEU A 176 -25.21 23.49 -2.45
C LEU A 176 -24.71 23.49 -3.89
N LEU A 177 -23.39 23.41 -4.10
CA LEU A 177 -22.80 23.36 -5.42
C LEU A 177 -23.18 22.07 -6.15
N ALA A 178 -23.21 20.95 -5.46
CA ALA A 178 -23.65 19.69 -6.01
C ALA A 178 -25.11 19.78 -6.53
N THR A 179 -26.01 20.38 -5.76
CA THR A 179 -27.40 20.57 -6.16
C THR A 179 -27.57 21.60 -7.30
N GLY A 180 -26.86 22.71 -7.24
CA GLY A 180 -26.95 23.75 -8.31
C GLY A 180 -26.37 23.30 -9.65
N LEU A 181 -25.34 22.47 -9.64
CA LEU A 181 -24.79 21.88 -10.86
C LEU A 181 -25.72 20.84 -11.49
N PHE A 182 -26.45 20.08 -10.69
CA PHE A 182 -27.45 19.14 -11.20
C PHE A 182 -28.61 19.83 -11.95
N GLU A 183 -29.09 20.93 -11.40
CA GLU A 183 -30.18 21.68 -12.05
C GLU A 183 -29.71 22.44 -13.32
N PHE A 184 -28.45 22.92 -13.31
CA PHE A 184 -27.95 23.79 -14.38
C PHE A 184 -27.39 23.06 -15.61
N VAL A 185 -26.88 21.83 -15.44
CA VAL A 185 -26.18 21.10 -16.51
C VAL A 185 -27.08 20.09 -17.22
N GLY A 186 -28.30 19.84 -16.73
CA GLY A 186 -29.29 18.96 -17.40
C GLY A 186 -28.76 17.55 -17.66
N TYR A 187 -28.01 16.99 -16.71
CA TYR A 187 -27.31 15.70 -16.89
C TYR A 187 -28.29 14.53 -16.88
N GLU A 188 -28.48 13.92 -18.05
CA GLU A 188 -29.17 12.63 -18.21
C GLU A 188 -28.27 11.41 -17.98
N SER A 189 -26.99 11.57 -17.62
CA SER A 189 -26.09 10.45 -17.44
C SER A 189 -26.08 9.96 -16.00
N GLU A 190 -26.02 8.64 -15.83
CA GLU A 190 -25.88 7.95 -14.56
C GLU A 190 -24.55 8.28 -13.83
N GLU A 191 -23.61 8.93 -14.50
CA GLU A 191 -22.35 9.40 -13.94
C GLU A 191 -22.52 10.77 -13.29
N LEU A 192 -22.60 10.77 -11.98
CA LEU A 192 -22.77 11.97 -11.18
C LEU A 192 -21.52 12.88 -11.28
N PRO A 193 -21.66 14.21 -11.50
CA PRO A 193 -20.52 15.12 -11.59
C PRO A 193 -19.88 15.44 -10.22
N TYR A 194 -19.91 14.50 -9.26
CA TYR A 194 -19.32 14.65 -7.94
C TYR A 194 -17.81 14.53 -7.93
N ARG A 195 -17.24 13.85 -8.93
CA ARG A 195 -15.80 13.62 -9.03
C ARG A 195 -14.96 14.88 -8.79
N PRO A 196 -15.29 16.05 -9.40
CA PRO A 196 -14.53 17.28 -9.15
C PRO A 196 -14.68 17.84 -7.74
N PHE A 197 -15.77 17.50 -7.02
CA PHE A 197 -16.09 18.07 -5.71
C PHE A 197 -15.73 17.14 -4.54
N MET A 198 -15.65 15.85 -4.79
CA MET A 198 -15.35 14.82 -3.79
C MET A 198 -13.90 14.34 -3.85
N ASP A 199 -13.19 14.60 -4.93
CA ASP A 199 -11.77 14.36 -5.06
C ASP A 199 -10.98 15.24 -4.07
N GLU A 200 -9.98 14.69 -3.38
CA GLU A 200 -9.13 15.45 -2.45
C GLU A 200 -8.48 16.67 -3.11
N ALA A 201 -8.11 16.58 -4.39
CA ALA A 201 -7.55 17.69 -5.16
C ALA A 201 -8.58 18.83 -5.35
N ALA A 202 -9.81 18.51 -5.75
CA ALA A 202 -10.88 19.49 -5.87
C ALA A 202 -11.30 20.04 -4.50
N ALA A 203 -11.30 19.21 -3.46
CA ALA A 203 -11.55 19.63 -2.10
C ALA A 203 -10.58 20.72 -1.64
N VAL A 204 -9.31 20.70 -2.08
CA VAL A 204 -8.32 21.74 -1.76
C VAL A 204 -8.69 23.09 -2.40
N TRP A 205 -9.12 23.11 -3.64
CA TRP A 205 -9.54 24.36 -4.31
C TRP A 205 -10.78 24.98 -3.67
N ILE A 206 -11.74 24.17 -3.28
CA ILE A 206 -12.93 24.62 -2.53
C ILE A 206 -12.51 25.11 -1.15
N TYR A 207 -11.47 24.53 -0.54
CA TYR A 207 -10.95 24.96 0.76
C TYR A 207 -10.26 26.31 0.74
N LEU A 208 -9.64 26.70 -0.37
CA LEU A 208 -8.80 27.89 -0.45
C LEU A 208 -9.51 29.16 0.03
N PRO A 209 -10.72 29.51 -0.41
CA PRO A 209 -11.45 30.67 0.08
C PRO A 209 -11.73 30.60 1.58
N PHE A 210 -12.12 29.45 2.08
CA PHE A 210 -12.45 29.25 3.49
C PHE A 210 -11.21 29.30 4.39
N LEU A 211 -10.08 28.76 3.90
CA LEU A 211 -8.79 28.88 4.57
C LEU A 211 -8.30 30.32 4.64
N LEU A 212 -8.46 31.07 3.55
CA LEU A 212 -8.10 32.48 3.53
C LEU A 212 -8.98 33.30 4.52
N ALA A 213 -10.30 33.06 4.48
CA ALA A 213 -11.23 33.70 5.39
C ALA A 213 -10.95 33.31 6.87
N GLY A 214 -10.83 32.02 7.15
CA GLY A 214 -10.47 31.48 8.45
C GLY A 214 -9.10 32.00 8.92
N GLY A 215 -8.12 32.08 8.02
CA GLY A 215 -6.80 32.62 8.28
C GLY A 215 -6.79 34.07 8.63
N VAL A 216 -7.58 34.89 7.97
CA VAL A 216 -7.77 36.31 8.31
C VAL A 216 -8.42 36.47 9.70
N LEU A 217 -9.45 35.67 9.98
CA LEU A 217 -10.13 35.66 11.27
C LEU A 217 -9.17 35.24 12.39
N VAL A 218 -8.48 34.13 12.21
CA VAL A 218 -7.46 33.66 13.17
C VAL A 218 -6.35 34.70 13.35
N GLY A 219 -5.88 35.31 12.28
CA GLY A 219 -4.85 36.35 12.31
C GLY A 219 -5.26 37.57 13.12
N ARG A 220 -6.54 37.94 13.10
CA ARG A 220 -7.08 39.04 13.98
C ARG A 220 -7.04 38.67 15.45
N PHE A 221 -7.26 37.43 15.83
CA PHE A 221 -7.19 36.94 17.20
C PHE A 221 -5.75 36.71 17.69
N LEU A 222 -4.82 36.48 16.75
CA LEU A 222 -3.39 36.28 17.03
C LEU A 222 -2.61 37.61 17.12
N SER A 223 -3.24 38.74 17.41
CA SER A 223 -2.74 40.12 17.34
C SER A 223 -1.47 40.45 18.17
N ALA A 224 -0.74 39.46 18.63
CA ALA A 224 0.55 39.64 19.29
C ALA A 224 1.68 39.82 18.24
N PRO A 225 2.65 40.71 18.49
CA PRO A 225 3.76 40.92 17.59
C PRO A 225 4.58 39.64 17.43
N LEU A 226 4.89 39.26 16.17
CA LEU A 226 5.70 38.10 15.83
C LEU A 226 7.09 38.06 16.49
N PHE A 227 7.56 39.22 16.97
CA PHE A 227 8.89 39.38 17.53
C PHE A 227 8.79 40.25 18.78
N PRO A 228 8.49 39.66 19.94
CA PRO A 228 8.51 40.42 21.19
C PRO A 228 9.93 40.92 21.49
N ASP A 229 10.04 42.17 21.96
CA ASP A 229 11.31 42.81 22.30
C ASP A 229 11.95 42.27 23.61
N ARG A 230 11.46 41.15 24.13
CA ARG A 230 11.96 40.59 25.40
C ARG A 230 13.26 39.81 25.21
N PRO A 231 14.23 39.98 26.13
CA PRO A 231 15.42 39.16 26.14
C PRO A 231 15.01 37.69 26.35
N ARG A 232 15.43 36.81 25.47
CA ARG A 232 15.15 35.37 25.58
C ARG A 232 15.82 34.83 26.83
N SER A 233 15.06 34.31 27.78
CA SER A 233 15.61 33.55 28.90
C SER A 233 16.31 32.31 28.31
N GLY A 234 17.63 32.29 28.41
CA GLY A 234 18.42 31.20 27.83
C GLY A 234 18.15 29.89 28.58
N VAL A 235 17.57 28.91 27.92
CA VAL A 235 17.68 27.54 28.40
C VAL A 235 19.16 27.21 28.47
N PRO A 236 19.70 26.77 29.62
CA PRO A 236 21.11 26.39 29.70
C PRO A 236 21.44 25.42 28.56
N LYS A 237 22.45 25.74 27.74
CA LYS A 237 22.80 24.97 26.53
C LYS A 237 22.96 23.48 26.85
N VAL A 238 23.52 23.14 28.00
CA VAL A 238 23.70 21.75 28.46
C VAL A 238 22.36 21.04 28.68
N LEU A 239 21.35 21.73 29.25
CA LEU A 239 20.02 21.15 29.46
C LEU A 239 19.27 20.96 28.13
N GLY A 240 19.47 21.89 27.18
CA GLY A 240 18.89 21.80 25.84
C GLY A 240 19.44 20.60 25.04
N TRP A 241 20.75 20.45 25.00
CA TRP A 241 21.38 19.33 24.29
C TRP A 241 21.13 17.98 24.96
N GLY A 242 21.22 17.91 26.30
CA GLY A 242 20.92 16.69 27.06
C GLY A 242 19.46 16.24 26.88
N GLY A 243 18.53 17.20 26.92
CA GLY A 243 17.09 16.93 26.65
C GLY A 243 16.84 16.45 25.24
N ALA A 244 17.44 17.08 24.24
CA ALA A 244 17.31 16.67 22.84
C ALA A 244 17.89 15.26 22.60
N LEU A 245 19.04 14.94 23.18
CA LEU A 245 19.63 13.61 23.12
C LEU A 245 18.73 12.56 23.77
N LEU A 246 18.20 12.85 24.96
CA LEU A 246 17.28 11.94 25.65
C LEU A 246 16.01 11.70 24.82
N MET A 247 15.42 12.74 24.22
CA MET A 247 14.27 12.60 23.32
C MET A 247 14.59 11.72 22.13
N LEU A 248 15.77 11.91 21.51
CA LEU A 248 16.19 11.11 20.37
C LEU A 248 16.39 9.64 20.74
N VAL A 249 17.00 9.35 21.90
CA VAL A 249 17.21 7.99 22.40
C VAL A 249 15.87 7.32 22.70
N LEU A 250 14.95 7.99 23.38
CA LEU A 250 13.63 7.44 23.70
C LEU A 250 12.78 7.25 22.41
N ALA A 251 12.84 8.19 21.49
CA ALA A 251 12.21 8.05 20.17
C ALA A 251 12.82 6.87 19.40
N GLY A 252 14.14 6.68 19.46
CA GLY A 252 14.82 5.54 18.90
C GLY A 252 14.28 4.22 19.46
N ILE A 253 14.07 4.13 20.78
CA ILE A 253 13.50 2.93 21.42
C ILE A 253 12.06 2.69 20.97
N ILE A 254 11.26 3.74 20.80
CA ILE A 254 9.86 3.64 20.33
C ILE A 254 9.79 3.02 18.93
N PHE A 255 10.63 3.50 18.01
CA PHE A 255 10.63 3.07 16.61
C PHE A 255 11.62 1.94 16.30
N TRP A 256 12.40 1.51 17.30
CA TRP A 256 13.21 0.31 17.15
C TRP A 256 12.34 -0.93 17.00
N GLU A 257 12.46 -1.64 15.87
CA GLU A 257 11.82 -2.93 15.68
C GLU A 257 12.79 -4.05 16.09
N PRO A 258 12.61 -4.67 17.29
CA PRO A 258 13.42 -5.80 17.67
C PRO A 258 13.12 -6.96 16.71
N GLU A 259 14.19 -7.57 16.21
CA GLU A 259 14.07 -8.69 15.27
C GLU A 259 13.35 -9.88 15.91
N GLY A 260 13.55 -10.04 17.22
CA GLY A 260 13.02 -11.18 17.96
C GLY A 260 13.90 -12.42 17.79
N THR A 261 13.39 -13.56 18.25
CA THR A 261 14.06 -14.85 18.12
C THR A 261 13.39 -15.67 17.04
N PRO A 262 14.10 -16.14 16.01
CA PRO A 262 13.52 -16.99 14.98
C PRO A 262 12.98 -18.29 15.60
N LYS A 263 11.90 -18.81 15.07
CA LYS A 263 11.25 -20.02 15.52
C LYS A 263 11.59 -21.17 14.56
N ALA A 264 11.94 -22.32 15.12
CA ALA A 264 11.97 -23.57 14.39
C ALA A 264 10.58 -24.22 14.56
N GLY A 265 9.84 -24.39 13.48
CA GLY A 265 8.50 -24.98 13.53
C GLY A 265 7.82 -25.01 12.17
N LYS A 266 6.70 -25.71 12.13
CA LYS A 266 5.88 -25.84 10.92
C LYS A 266 4.95 -24.62 10.75
N LEU A 267 4.63 -24.28 9.52
CA LEU A 267 3.48 -23.46 9.15
C LEU A 267 2.24 -24.36 9.14
N VAL A 268 1.22 -24.00 9.89
CA VAL A 268 -0.08 -24.68 9.87
C VAL A 268 -1.07 -23.84 9.06
N ILE A 269 -1.74 -24.47 8.10
CA ILE A 269 -2.80 -23.87 7.28
C ILE A 269 -4.14 -24.39 7.79
N SER A 270 -5.06 -23.50 8.15
CA SER A 270 -6.41 -23.87 8.59
C SER A 270 -7.32 -24.16 7.39
N SER A 271 -7.14 -25.31 6.75
CA SER A 271 -7.91 -25.69 5.57
C SER A 271 -9.37 -26.03 5.89
N TYR A 272 -9.70 -26.37 7.14
CA TYR A 272 -11.07 -26.66 7.58
C TYR A 272 -11.98 -25.43 7.50
N HIS A 273 -11.44 -24.25 7.83
CA HIS A 273 -12.20 -23.01 7.81
C HIS A 273 -12.21 -22.31 6.43
N SER A 274 -11.51 -22.86 5.44
CA SER A 274 -11.28 -22.23 4.13
C SER A 274 -11.61 -23.20 3.00
N GLN A 275 -12.87 -23.60 2.89
CA GLN A 275 -13.29 -24.61 1.90
C GLN A 275 -13.39 -24.06 0.47
N TRP A 276 -13.57 -22.75 0.33
CA TRP A 276 -13.66 -22.10 -0.97
C TRP A 276 -12.28 -22.04 -1.66
N SER A 277 -11.27 -21.52 -1.01
CA SER A 277 -9.92 -21.34 -1.55
C SER A 277 -9.01 -22.50 -1.12
N ARG A 278 -9.18 -23.66 -1.73
CA ARG A 278 -8.48 -24.89 -1.30
C ARG A 278 -6.97 -24.80 -1.54
N SER A 279 -6.18 -25.26 -0.56
CA SER A 279 -4.73 -25.38 -0.67
C SER A 279 -4.26 -26.84 -0.80
N ASP A 280 -5.14 -27.82 -0.56
CA ASP A 280 -4.85 -29.25 -0.50
C ASP A 280 -4.75 -29.91 -1.87
N ARG A 281 -5.20 -29.25 -2.94
CA ARG A 281 -5.18 -29.77 -4.29
C ARG A 281 -4.08 -29.12 -5.13
N PRO A 282 -3.19 -29.90 -5.77
CA PRO A 282 -2.18 -29.37 -6.68
C PRO A 282 -2.81 -28.66 -7.88
N TYR A 283 -2.25 -27.50 -8.24
CA TYR A 283 -2.56 -26.82 -9.49
C TYR A 283 -1.69 -27.43 -10.60
N ASP A 284 -2.20 -28.51 -11.22
CA ASP A 284 -1.48 -29.36 -12.17
C ASP A 284 -2.09 -29.30 -13.57
N ARG A 285 -1.58 -30.15 -14.46
CA ARG A 285 -2.00 -30.21 -15.86
C ARG A 285 -3.37 -30.86 -16.09
N GLU A 286 -3.94 -31.49 -15.06
CA GLU A 286 -5.20 -32.24 -15.16
C GLU A 286 -6.38 -31.45 -14.54
N TRP A 287 -6.11 -30.48 -13.70
CA TRP A 287 -7.17 -29.76 -13.01
C TRP A 287 -7.59 -28.50 -13.75
N TYR A 288 -8.71 -28.59 -14.45
CA TYR A 288 -9.36 -27.50 -15.17
C TYR A 288 -10.79 -27.30 -14.67
N GLY A 289 -11.31 -26.09 -14.84
CA GLY A 289 -12.62 -25.71 -14.32
C GLY A 289 -12.71 -25.72 -12.79
N ALA A 290 -13.93 -25.71 -12.27
CA ALA A 290 -14.22 -25.72 -10.83
C ALA A 290 -13.42 -24.67 -10.05
N ASP A 291 -13.29 -23.48 -10.62
CA ASP A 291 -12.56 -22.34 -10.07
C ASP A 291 -11.11 -22.67 -9.66
N SER A 292 -10.43 -23.55 -10.43
CA SER A 292 -9.07 -24.01 -10.15
C SER A 292 -8.05 -22.88 -10.01
N GLY A 293 -8.26 -21.77 -10.71
CA GLY A 293 -7.44 -20.57 -10.60
C GLY A 293 -7.54 -19.88 -9.24
N TYR A 294 -8.72 -19.88 -8.60
CA TYR A 294 -8.97 -19.23 -7.32
C TYR A 294 -8.43 -20.00 -6.11
N ASN A 295 -7.84 -21.15 -6.30
CA ASN A 295 -7.30 -21.99 -5.23
C ASN A 295 -5.88 -21.59 -4.85
N TYR A 296 -5.39 -22.11 -3.71
CA TYR A 296 -4.13 -21.74 -3.08
C TYR A 296 -3.05 -22.85 -3.15
N GLY A 297 -3.17 -23.78 -4.12
CA GLY A 297 -2.18 -24.83 -4.31
C GLY A 297 -0.77 -24.30 -4.58
N CYS A 298 -0.65 -23.24 -5.38
CA CYS A 298 0.64 -22.59 -5.66
C CYS A 298 1.21 -21.86 -4.44
N LEU A 299 0.37 -21.20 -3.64
CA LEU A 299 0.77 -20.57 -2.39
C LEU A 299 1.31 -21.58 -1.39
N LYS A 300 0.61 -22.71 -1.19
CA LYS A 300 1.09 -23.78 -0.32
C LYS A 300 2.42 -24.34 -0.81
N ARG A 301 2.53 -24.63 -2.10
CA ARG A 301 3.78 -25.09 -2.71
C ARG A 301 4.93 -24.09 -2.53
N LEU A 302 4.66 -22.78 -2.64
CA LEU A 302 5.65 -21.75 -2.34
C LEU A 302 6.14 -21.89 -0.90
N PHE A 303 5.23 -21.98 0.05
CA PHE A 303 5.63 -22.11 1.46
C PHE A 303 6.41 -23.41 1.73
N GLU A 304 6.06 -24.50 1.09
CA GLU A 304 6.79 -25.77 1.21
C GLU A 304 8.24 -25.72 0.73
N VAL A 305 8.59 -24.76 -0.13
CA VAL A 305 9.99 -24.50 -0.52
C VAL A 305 10.79 -23.93 0.65
N PHE A 306 10.17 -23.12 1.51
CA PHE A 306 10.87 -22.37 2.54
C PHE A 306 10.57 -22.83 3.98
N TYR A 307 9.46 -23.55 4.20
CA TYR A 307 9.00 -23.95 5.52
C TYR A 307 8.43 -25.37 5.49
N PRO A 308 8.51 -26.14 6.60
CA PRO A 308 7.63 -27.30 6.78
C PRO A 308 6.18 -26.82 6.87
N VAL A 309 5.28 -27.41 6.09
CA VAL A 309 3.85 -27.06 6.04
C VAL A 309 3.00 -28.23 6.47
N ALA A 310 1.94 -27.95 7.24
CA ALA A 310 0.90 -28.91 7.63
C ALA A 310 -0.48 -28.28 7.44
N ASP A 311 -1.49 -29.09 7.12
CA ASP A 311 -2.89 -28.66 7.01
C ASP A 311 -3.68 -29.13 8.23
N ALA A 312 -4.44 -28.23 8.85
CA ALA A 312 -5.49 -28.54 9.80
C ALA A 312 -6.80 -28.74 9.02
N THR A 313 -7.19 -30.00 8.84
CA THR A 313 -8.37 -30.41 8.04
C THR A 313 -9.64 -30.58 8.88
N GLY A 314 -9.54 -30.43 10.20
CA GLY A 314 -10.64 -30.40 11.18
C GLY A 314 -10.64 -29.08 11.96
N PRO A 315 -11.59 -28.92 12.89
CA PRO A 315 -11.54 -27.82 13.85
C PRO A 315 -10.17 -27.76 14.53
N LEU A 316 -9.67 -26.55 14.77
CA LEU A 316 -8.32 -26.36 15.33
C LEU A 316 -8.19 -26.96 16.73
N THR A 317 -7.18 -27.77 16.94
CA THR A 317 -6.87 -28.39 18.21
C THR A 317 -5.47 -28.00 18.71
N ALA A 318 -5.21 -28.23 20.00
CA ALA A 318 -3.87 -27.99 20.55
C ALA A 318 -2.78 -28.84 19.85
N ALA A 319 -3.13 -30.04 19.38
CA ALA A 319 -2.21 -30.91 18.65
C ALA A 319 -1.83 -30.37 17.27
N ASP A 320 -2.71 -29.64 16.59
CA ASP A 320 -2.41 -28.99 15.31
C ASP A 320 -1.37 -27.88 15.50
N LEU A 321 -1.48 -27.15 16.60
CA LEU A 321 -0.59 -26.02 16.94
C LEU A 321 0.66 -26.45 17.70
N ASP A 322 0.76 -27.71 18.11
CA ASP A 322 2.00 -28.21 18.73
C ASP A 322 3.15 -28.23 17.73
N GLY A 323 4.27 -27.64 18.12
CA GLY A 323 5.43 -27.43 17.26
C GLY A 323 5.18 -26.48 16.07
N ALA A 324 4.04 -25.77 16.03
CA ALA A 324 3.79 -24.76 15.01
C ALA A 324 4.55 -23.45 15.32
N SER A 325 5.13 -22.87 14.29
CA SER A 325 5.70 -21.51 14.36
C SER A 325 4.69 -20.45 13.96
N THR A 326 3.84 -20.76 12.99
CA THR A 326 2.86 -19.83 12.41
C THR A 326 1.60 -20.56 12.03
N LEU A 327 0.44 -19.95 12.31
CA LEU A 327 -0.87 -20.36 11.83
C LEU A 327 -1.29 -19.38 10.71
N MET A 328 -1.80 -19.92 9.59
CA MET A 328 -2.42 -19.17 8.53
C MET A 328 -3.91 -19.51 8.44
N VAL A 329 -4.75 -18.47 8.41
CA VAL A 329 -6.18 -18.53 8.17
C VAL A 329 -6.50 -17.60 7.02
N TYR A 330 -7.26 -18.08 6.05
CA TYR A 330 -7.64 -17.31 4.88
C TYR A 330 -9.10 -17.60 4.51
N ASP A 331 -9.81 -16.61 4.00
CA ASP A 331 -11.18 -16.69 3.49
C ASP A 331 -12.10 -17.61 4.32
N ALA A 332 -12.15 -17.38 5.63
CA ALA A 332 -12.85 -18.27 6.54
C ALA A 332 -14.35 -18.30 6.24
N ASP A 333 -14.83 -19.34 5.55
CA ASP A 333 -16.24 -19.58 5.24
C ASP A 333 -17.01 -20.28 6.39
N ARG A 334 -16.29 -20.66 7.46
CA ARG A 334 -16.82 -21.27 8.68
C ARG A 334 -16.43 -20.48 9.91
N ARG A 335 -17.35 -20.38 10.86
CA ARG A 335 -17.09 -19.73 12.13
C ARG A 335 -16.14 -20.53 12.99
N PHE A 336 -15.34 -19.82 13.77
CA PHE A 336 -14.51 -20.40 14.82
C PHE A 336 -15.36 -20.60 16.08
N THR A 337 -15.15 -21.70 16.78
CA THR A 337 -15.70 -21.88 18.12
C THR A 337 -14.95 -21.01 19.12
N LYS A 338 -15.54 -20.79 20.28
CA LYS A 338 -14.88 -20.04 21.35
C LYS A 338 -13.58 -20.70 21.80
N GLU A 339 -13.58 -22.02 21.85
CA GLU A 339 -12.43 -22.85 22.22
C GLU A 339 -11.29 -22.66 21.20
N GLU A 340 -11.59 -22.62 19.92
CA GLU A 340 -10.61 -22.36 18.86
C GLU A 340 -10.04 -20.92 18.95
N ILE A 341 -10.90 -19.92 19.18
CA ILE A 341 -10.48 -18.53 19.37
C ILE A 341 -9.54 -18.40 20.57
N ASP A 342 -9.90 -19.01 21.71
CA ASP A 342 -9.09 -19.00 22.92
C ASP A 342 -7.77 -19.74 22.69
N LEU A 343 -7.77 -20.86 21.98
CA LEU A 343 -6.58 -21.61 21.60
C LEU A 343 -5.62 -20.77 20.73
N VAL A 344 -6.13 -20.12 19.68
CA VAL A 344 -5.33 -19.27 18.80
C VAL A 344 -4.78 -18.07 19.57
N ARG A 345 -5.59 -17.47 20.45
CA ARG A 345 -5.15 -16.35 21.29
C ARG A 345 -3.97 -16.74 22.20
N GLU A 346 -4.05 -17.90 22.85
CA GLU A 346 -2.97 -18.40 23.70
C GLU A 346 -1.72 -18.79 22.87
N PHE A 347 -1.90 -19.40 21.71
CA PHE A 347 -0.82 -19.70 20.77
C PHE A 347 -0.04 -18.43 20.40
N VAL A 348 -0.75 -17.36 20.00
CA VAL A 348 -0.12 -16.08 19.67
C VAL A 348 0.51 -15.44 20.90
N ARG A 349 -0.17 -15.46 22.06
CA ARG A 349 0.39 -14.93 23.31
C ARG A 349 1.71 -15.61 23.69
N GLY A 350 1.81 -16.91 23.47
CA GLY A 350 3.01 -17.73 23.71
C GLY A 350 4.17 -17.43 22.75
N GLY A 351 3.92 -16.77 21.64
CA GLY A 351 4.92 -16.41 20.64
C GLY A 351 4.63 -16.94 19.23
N GLY A 352 3.48 -17.57 19.00
CA GLY A 352 3.03 -17.99 17.67
C GLY A 352 2.85 -16.82 16.73
N GLY A 353 3.07 -17.05 15.43
CA GLY A 353 2.70 -16.12 14.36
C GLY A 353 1.28 -16.41 13.87
N LEU A 354 0.54 -15.37 13.49
CA LEU A 354 -0.79 -15.52 12.91
C LEU A 354 -0.90 -14.68 11.64
N PHE A 355 -1.20 -15.32 10.52
CA PHE A 355 -1.49 -14.67 9.25
C PHE A 355 -2.96 -14.82 8.90
N LEU A 356 -3.66 -13.71 8.78
CA LEU A 356 -5.08 -13.65 8.49
C LEU A 356 -5.29 -13.00 7.14
N ILE A 357 -5.95 -13.69 6.21
CA ILE A 357 -6.26 -13.20 4.88
C ILE A 357 -7.77 -13.16 4.73
N GLY A 358 -8.34 -11.95 4.59
CA GLY A 358 -9.74 -11.71 4.29
C GLY A 358 -9.94 -11.24 2.86
N ASP A 359 -11.18 -11.06 2.47
CA ASP A 359 -11.55 -10.62 1.13
C ASP A 359 -12.70 -9.61 1.15
N HIS A 360 -13.01 -9.04 -0.02
CA HIS A 360 -14.00 -7.98 -0.22
C HIS A 360 -15.43 -8.43 0.12
N THR A 361 -16.29 -7.45 0.36
CA THR A 361 -17.77 -7.59 0.47
C THR A 361 -18.26 -8.71 1.39
N ASN A 362 -17.44 -9.06 2.41
CA ASN A 362 -17.73 -10.18 3.31
C ASN A 362 -18.04 -11.49 2.54
N VAL A 363 -17.25 -11.78 1.49
CA VAL A 363 -17.44 -12.93 0.64
C VAL A 363 -17.53 -14.22 1.49
N PHE A 364 -18.56 -15.03 1.28
CA PHE A 364 -18.87 -16.24 2.05
C PHE A 364 -18.94 -16.06 3.58
N GLY A 365 -19.07 -14.81 4.06
CA GLY A 365 -19.05 -14.49 5.49
C GLY A 365 -17.63 -14.39 6.08
N SER A 366 -16.59 -14.35 5.25
CA SER A 366 -15.19 -14.41 5.69
C SER A 366 -14.82 -13.31 6.68
N ALA A 367 -15.21 -12.05 6.42
CA ALA A 367 -14.96 -10.96 7.35
C ALA A 367 -15.68 -11.18 8.70
N SER A 368 -16.97 -11.54 8.67
CA SER A 368 -17.74 -11.80 9.89
C SER A 368 -17.17 -12.96 10.70
N ASN A 369 -16.77 -14.05 10.04
CA ASN A 369 -16.20 -15.22 10.70
C ASN A 369 -14.82 -14.94 11.31
N MET A 370 -14.01 -14.12 10.63
CA MET A 370 -12.67 -13.78 11.12
C MET A 370 -12.66 -12.66 12.16
N ASN A 371 -13.65 -11.76 12.18
CA ASN A 371 -13.63 -10.61 13.08
C ASN A 371 -13.69 -11.02 14.57
N GLU A 372 -14.36 -12.11 14.91
CA GLU A 372 -14.33 -12.65 16.27
C GLU A 372 -12.91 -13.10 16.67
N LEU A 373 -12.15 -13.66 15.70
CA LEU A 373 -10.76 -14.03 15.90
C LEU A 373 -9.82 -12.82 15.93
N CYS A 374 -10.13 -11.75 15.16
CA CYS A 374 -9.30 -10.56 15.01
C CYS A 374 -9.37 -9.59 16.19
N GLU A 375 -10.51 -9.56 16.91
CA GLU A 375 -10.77 -8.58 17.97
C GLU A 375 -9.64 -8.46 19.00
N PRO A 376 -9.09 -9.55 19.56
CA PRO A 376 -8.03 -9.47 20.56
C PRO A 376 -6.74 -8.85 20.02
N PHE A 377 -6.56 -8.84 18.72
CA PHE A 377 -5.33 -8.38 18.04
C PHE A 377 -5.41 -6.93 17.57
N GLY A 378 -6.55 -6.27 17.74
CA GLY A 378 -6.71 -4.84 17.56
C GLY A 378 -6.98 -4.37 16.14
N PHE A 379 -7.69 -5.16 15.34
CA PHE A 379 -8.21 -4.78 14.03
C PHE A 379 -9.45 -5.59 13.66
N GLU A 380 -10.19 -5.09 12.68
CA GLU A 380 -11.33 -5.79 12.09
C GLU A 380 -11.33 -5.61 10.57
N PHE A 381 -11.81 -6.59 9.83
CA PHE A 381 -12.13 -6.50 8.41
C PHE A 381 -13.50 -5.83 8.25
N ARG A 382 -13.61 -4.90 7.30
CA ARG A 382 -14.91 -4.33 6.92
C ARG A 382 -15.59 -5.18 5.85
N ASP A 383 -16.86 -4.89 5.61
CA ASP A 383 -17.69 -5.54 4.60
C ASP A 383 -17.81 -4.69 3.32
N ASP A 384 -16.70 -4.08 2.91
CA ASP A 384 -16.62 -3.21 1.76
C ASP A 384 -15.71 -3.80 0.65
N VAL A 385 -15.70 -3.14 -0.49
CA VAL A 385 -14.68 -3.29 -1.51
C VAL A 385 -14.14 -1.91 -1.85
N LEU A 386 -12.83 -1.81 -1.97
CA LEU A 386 -12.15 -0.58 -2.32
C LEU A 386 -11.93 -0.51 -3.82
N PHE A 387 -12.11 0.68 -4.37
CA PHE A 387 -11.84 0.97 -5.78
C PHE A 387 -11.31 2.40 -5.93
N ASP A 388 -10.66 2.62 -7.06
CA ASP A 388 -10.25 3.92 -7.55
C ASP A 388 -11.09 4.26 -8.79
N LEU A 389 -11.45 5.53 -8.99
CA LEU A 389 -12.27 5.92 -10.14
C LEU A 389 -11.52 5.85 -11.47
N ASP A 390 -10.19 5.86 -11.44
CA ASP A 390 -9.33 5.78 -12.62
C ASP A 390 -8.86 4.35 -12.91
N GLU A 391 -8.60 3.54 -11.84
CA GLU A 391 -8.02 2.20 -11.94
C GLU A 391 -9.01 1.09 -11.59
N ASP A 392 -10.27 1.43 -11.34
CA ASP A 392 -11.30 0.47 -10.98
C ASP A 392 -11.00 -0.28 -9.67
N PHE A 393 -11.16 -1.60 -9.63
CA PHE A 393 -10.79 -2.45 -8.48
C PHE A 393 -9.30 -2.83 -8.45
N HIS A 394 -8.54 -2.40 -9.44
CA HIS A 394 -7.16 -2.76 -9.64
C HIS A 394 -6.23 -1.63 -9.22
N GLN A 395 -5.86 -1.61 -7.95
CA GLN A 395 -5.04 -0.56 -7.38
C GLN A 395 -3.58 -0.99 -7.31
N VAL A 396 -2.69 -0.11 -7.70
CA VAL A 396 -1.24 -0.28 -7.54
C VAL A 396 -0.76 0.56 -6.38
N ILE A 397 -0.10 -0.07 -5.42
CA ILE A 397 0.48 0.62 -4.26
C ILE A 397 2.00 0.63 -4.41
N ASP A 398 2.59 1.81 -4.43
CA ASP A 398 4.03 1.98 -4.40
C ASP A 398 4.61 1.77 -3.00
N ALA A 399 5.83 1.23 -2.95
CA ALA A 399 6.55 1.08 -1.70
C ALA A 399 6.85 2.45 -1.06
N PRO A 400 6.46 2.68 0.20
CA PRO A 400 6.77 3.92 0.90
C PRO A 400 8.29 4.08 1.08
N ARG A 401 8.76 5.31 1.21
CA ARG A 401 10.19 5.59 1.41
C ARG A 401 10.40 6.36 2.73
N PRO A 402 11.02 5.74 3.75
CA PRO A 402 11.50 4.35 3.83
C PRO A 402 10.36 3.35 4.06
N ALA A 403 10.54 2.15 3.54
CA ALA A 403 9.62 1.04 3.70
C ALA A 403 9.93 0.21 4.96
N ASN A 404 8.95 -0.53 5.49
CA ASN A 404 9.17 -1.53 6.55
C ASN A 404 9.63 -2.88 5.97
N SER A 405 9.93 -3.85 6.83
CA SER A 405 10.42 -5.18 6.42
C SER A 405 9.47 -5.95 5.51
N LEU A 406 8.15 -5.72 5.62
CA LEU A 406 7.17 -6.40 4.79
C LEU A 406 7.17 -5.93 3.32
N TRP A 407 7.86 -4.83 3.02
CA TRP A 407 8.12 -4.32 1.67
C TRP A 407 9.50 -4.72 1.13
N HIS A 408 10.23 -5.60 1.80
CA HIS A 408 11.58 -5.96 1.37
C HIS A 408 11.58 -6.60 -0.03
N GLY A 409 12.45 -6.10 -0.91
CA GLY A 409 12.58 -6.59 -2.28
C GLY A 409 11.43 -6.23 -3.23
N MET A 410 10.57 -5.28 -2.85
CA MET A 410 9.40 -4.86 -3.63
C MET A 410 9.45 -3.38 -3.92
N SER A 411 9.00 -2.97 -5.12
CA SER A 411 8.80 -1.56 -5.47
C SER A 411 7.33 -1.15 -5.50
N PHE A 412 6.45 -2.08 -5.80
CA PHE A 412 5.00 -1.90 -5.80
C PHE A 412 4.29 -3.23 -5.50
N LEU A 413 3.01 -3.15 -5.20
CA LEU A 413 2.12 -4.31 -5.09
C LEU A 413 0.78 -3.95 -5.72
N LYS A 414 0.26 -4.85 -6.56
CA LYS A 414 -1.05 -4.71 -7.18
C LYS A 414 -2.09 -5.47 -6.40
N LEU A 415 -3.20 -4.80 -6.13
CA LEU A 415 -4.38 -5.33 -5.47
C LEU A 415 -5.49 -5.64 -6.47
N ARG A 416 -6.45 -6.43 -6.04
CA ARG A 416 -7.61 -6.80 -6.84
C ARG A 416 -8.89 -6.76 -6.02
N GLY A 417 -9.40 -5.55 -5.81
CA GLY A 417 -10.62 -5.33 -5.05
C GLY A 417 -10.53 -5.68 -3.57
N PRO A 418 -9.58 -5.12 -2.82
CA PRO A 418 -9.45 -5.42 -1.40
C PRO A 418 -10.64 -4.91 -0.60
N THR A 419 -10.93 -5.54 0.54
CA THR A 419 -11.70 -4.89 1.61
C THR A 419 -10.81 -3.92 2.38
N SER A 420 -11.40 -3.11 3.27
CA SER A 420 -10.62 -2.30 4.18
C SER A 420 -10.49 -2.93 5.57
N ILE A 421 -9.36 -2.73 6.22
CA ILE A 421 -9.11 -3.11 7.61
C ILE A 421 -9.22 -1.87 8.49
N ARG A 422 -10.01 -1.95 9.56
CA ARG A 422 -10.08 -0.93 10.59
C ARG A 422 -9.12 -1.26 11.75
N PRO A 423 -8.08 -0.46 12.00
CA PRO A 423 -7.31 -0.57 13.22
C PRO A 423 -8.20 -0.18 14.42
N THR A 424 -8.43 -1.09 15.36
CA THR A 424 -9.23 -0.85 16.57
C THR A 424 -8.34 -0.50 17.76
N SER A 425 -7.04 -0.83 17.70
CA SER A 425 -6.04 -0.48 18.71
C SER A 425 -5.05 0.56 18.19
N VAL A 426 -4.59 1.46 19.06
CA VAL A 426 -3.49 2.41 18.76
C VAL A 426 -2.14 1.70 18.54
N TRP A 427 -2.01 0.46 18.96
CA TRP A 427 -0.81 -0.35 18.79
C TRP A 427 -0.79 -1.13 17.47
N THR A 428 -1.91 -1.14 16.74
CA THR A 428 -1.98 -1.73 15.42
C THR A 428 -1.30 -0.82 14.41
N ARG A 429 -0.34 -1.37 13.70
CA ARG A 429 0.42 -0.66 12.66
C ARG A 429 -0.18 -0.94 11.29
N PRO A 430 -0.72 0.06 10.58
CA PRO A 430 -1.01 -0.07 9.17
C PRO A 430 0.29 -0.36 8.39
N VAL A 431 0.27 -1.39 7.56
CA VAL A 431 1.44 -1.85 6.77
C VAL A 431 1.31 -1.41 5.33
N TYR A 432 0.14 -1.66 4.76
CA TYR A 432 -0.22 -1.26 3.41
C TYR A 432 -1.46 -0.37 3.45
N GLN A 433 -1.40 0.72 2.71
CA GLN A 433 -2.46 1.72 2.66
C GLN A 433 -2.71 2.11 1.21
N VAL A 434 -3.97 2.22 0.83
CA VAL A 434 -4.40 2.80 -0.44
C VAL A 434 -4.94 4.20 -0.18
N GLY A 435 -4.43 5.18 -0.91
CA GLY A 435 -4.92 6.57 -0.88
C GLY A 435 -5.95 6.80 -1.98
N HIS A 436 -6.70 7.90 -1.86
CA HIS A 436 -7.66 8.36 -2.89
C HIS A 436 -8.73 7.34 -3.29
N SER A 437 -8.91 6.29 -2.50
CA SER A 437 -9.87 5.22 -2.78
C SER A 437 -11.25 5.54 -2.26
N LYS A 438 -12.24 4.92 -2.85
CA LYS A 438 -13.62 4.87 -2.39
C LYS A 438 -13.98 3.47 -1.95
N SER A 439 -14.97 3.38 -1.09
CA SER A 439 -15.42 2.15 -0.48
C SER A 439 -16.90 1.94 -0.79
N VAL A 440 -17.21 0.83 -1.43
CA VAL A 440 -18.60 0.37 -1.64
C VAL A 440 -18.89 -0.75 -0.66
N ARG A 441 -19.94 -0.58 0.13
CA ARG A 441 -20.49 -1.66 0.94
C ARG A 441 -21.42 -2.50 0.08
N ALA A 442 -21.13 -3.79 -0.04
CA ALA A 442 -21.99 -4.70 -0.77
C ALA A 442 -22.02 -6.07 -0.09
N ILE A 443 -23.07 -6.82 -0.35
CA ILE A 443 -23.19 -8.21 0.10
C ILE A 443 -22.94 -9.08 -1.13
N TYR A 444 -21.85 -9.84 -1.10
CA TYR A 444 -21.43 -10.68 -2.21
C TYR A 444 -22.54 -11.54 -2.84
N SER A 445 -23.36 -12.18 -2.00
CA SER A 445 -24.45 -13.05 -2.44
C SER A 445 -25.59 -12.32 -3.16
N VAL A 446 -25.73 -11.00 -2.94
CA VAL A 446 -26.81 -10.17 -3.53
C VAL A 446 -26.31 -9.38 -4.73
N ASN A 447 -25.10 -8.84 -4.65
CA ASN A 447 -24.53 -7.90 -5.63
C ASN A 447 -23.56 -8.56 -6.62
N ASN A 448 -23.49 -9.91 -6.62
CA ASN A 448 -22.48 -10.62 -7.39
C ASN A 448 -21.05 -10.33 -6.90
N PHE A 449 -20.00 -10.65 -7.67
CA PHE A 449 -18.59 -10.54 -7.26
C PHE A 449 -18.19 -9.13 -6.86
N TYR A 450 -18.47 -8.16 -7.75
CA TYR A 450 -18.13 -6.77 -7.53
C TYR A 450 -19.35 -5.92 -7.87
N PRO A 451 -19.78 -5.03 -6.98
CA PRO A 451 -20.72 -3.98 -7.38
C PRO A 451 -20.01 -3.07 -8.40
N PRO A 452 -20.72 -2.54 -9.41
CA PRO A 452 -20.09 -1.65 -10.38
C PRO A 452 -19.52 -0.43 -9.66
N PRO A 453 -18.29 0.01 -10.00
CA PRO A 453 -17.73 1.24 -9.45
C PRO A 453 -18.62 2.42 -9.84
N HIS A 454 -18.94 3.23 -8.85
CA HIS A 454 -19.70 4.46 -9.06
C HIS A 454 -19.31 5.50 -8.02
N ASP A 455 -19.46 6.76 -8.34
CA ASP A 455 -19.21 7.86 -7.42
C ASP A 455 -20.50 8.29 -6.74
N ASP A 456 -20.54 8.22 -5.41
CA ASP A 456 -21.69 8.62 -4.62
C ASP A 456 -21.20 9.40 -3.38
N PRO A 457 -21.79 10.57 -3.06
CA PRO A 457 -21.38 11.39 -1.91
C PRO A 457 -21.55 10.71 -0.56
N LYS A 458 -22.36 9.65 -0.46
CA LYS A 458 -22.51 8.86 0.78
C LYS A 458 -21.39 7.83 0.98
N MET A 459 -20.54 7.61 -0.01
CA MET A 459 -19.47 6.66 0.09
C MET A 459 -18.36 7.13 1.01
N LYS A 460 -17.75 6.17 1.68
CA LYS A 460 -16.51 6.41 2.41
C LYS A 460 -15.38 6.61 1.40
N SER A 461 -14.54 7.61 1.64
CA SER A 461 -13.43 7.96 0.74
C SER A 461 -12.15 8.25 1.52
N GLY A 462 -11.04 8.42 0.81
CA GLY A 462 -9.74 8.81 1.34
C GLY A 462 -8.77 7.64 1.48
N THR A 463 -7.92 7.66 2.52
CA THR A 463 -6.90 6.62 2.75
C THR A 463 -7.49 5.46 3.57
N PHE A 464 -7.31 4.23 3.07
CA PHE A 464 -7.72 2.99 3.72
C PHE A 464 -6.52 2.10 4.04
N CYS A 465 -6.64 1.31 5.12
CA CYS A 465 -5.67 0.28 5.46
C CYS A 465 -6.11 -1.04 4.81
N VAL A 466 -5.21 -1.70 4.08
CA VAL A 466 -5.46 -3.01 3.45
C VAL A 466 -4.57 -4.11 4.03
N SER A 467 -3.54 -3.74 4.80
CA SER A 467 -2.79 -4.68 5.62
C SER A 467 -2.39 -4.03 6.94
N ALA A 468 -2.58 -4.77 8.02
CA ALA A 468 -2.27 -4.33 9.37
C ALA A 468 -1.41 -5.37 10.09
N ALA A 469 -0.48 -4.90 10.92
CA ALA A 469 0.34 -5.75 11.77
C ALA A 469 0.18 -5.36 13.24
N SER A 470 0.13 -6.35 14.11
CA SER A 470 0.08 -6.14 15.55
C SER A 470 0.96 -7.15 16.30
N ARG A 471 1.19 -6.87 17.58
CA ARG A 471 1.95 -7.73 18.50
C ARG A 471 1.06 -8.06 19.69
N TYR A 472 0.95 -9.34 20.00
CA TYR A 472 0.13 -9.80 21.11
C TYR A 472 0.93 -10.78 21.97
N GLY A 473 1.15 -10.43 23.23
CA GLY A 473 2.06 -11.20 24.08
C GLY A 473 3.48 -11.23 23.50
N ARG A 474 3.94 -12.42 23.16
CA ARG A 474 5.24 -12.65 22.48
C ARG A 474 5.10 -12.93 20.98
N GLY A 475 3.87 -13.03 20.48
CA GLY A 475 3.55 -13.35 19.11
C GLY A 475 3.28 -12.15 18.24
N ARG A 476 3.16 -12.40 16.95
CA ARG A 476 2.97 -11.42 15.91
C ARG A 476 1.80 -11.79 15.02
N VAL A 477 1.03 -10.81 14.61
CA VAL A 477 -0.16 -11.00 13.77
C VAL A 477 -0.07 -10.06 12.57
N VAL A 478 -0.36 -10.57 11.39
CA VAL A 478 -0.57 -9.78 10.16
C VAL A 478 -1.93 -10.10 9.60
N ALA A 479 -2.68 -9.07 9.27
CA ALA A 479 -3.92 -9.15 8.52
C ALA A 479 -3.71 -8.59 7.12
N TRP A 480 -4.33 -9.23 6.13
CA TRP A 480 -4.33 -8.87 4.72
C TRP A 480 -5.75 -8.92 4.17
N ALA A 481 -6.14 -7.97 3.33
CA ALA A 481 -7.54 -7.71 2.96
C ALA A 481 -7.90 -8.06 1.50
N ASP A 482 -7.09 -8.85 0.81
CA ASP A 482 -7.29 -9.22 -0.58
C ASP A 482 -6.77 -10.64 -0.82
N SER A 483 -7.65 -11.61 -0.72
CA SER A 483 -7.30 -13.01 -0.86
C SER A 483 -6.96 -13.37 -2.31
N THR A 484 -7.63 -12.72 -3.25
CA THR A 484 -7.54 -12.99 -4.69
C THR A 484 -6.11 -12.93 -5.21
N ILE A 485 -5.29 -11.98 -4.72
CA ILE A 485 -3.93 -11.80 -5.22
C ILE A 485 -2.96 -12.95 -4.92
N PHE A 486 -3.33 -13.87 -4.02
CA PHE A 486 -2.53 -15.04 -3.68
C PHE A 486 -3.04 -16.34 -4.29
N SER A 487 -4.11 -16.25 -5.08
CA SER A 487 -4.66 -17.37 -5.83
C SER A 487 -3.72 -17.85 -6.95
N ASN A 488 -3.96 -19.05 -7.46
CA ASN A 488 -3.12 -19.67 -8.50
C ASN A 488 -2.97 -18.81 -9.77
N PHE A 489 -3.99 -17.98 -10.10
CA PHE A 489 -3.98 -17.15 -11.31
C PHE A 489 -3.39 -15.76 -11.09
N GLU A 490 -3.06 -15.39 -9.85
CA GLU A 490 -2.57 -14.06 -9.51
C GLU A 490 -1.19 -14.06 -8.80
N ILE A 491 -0.83 -15.15 -8.12
CA ILE A 491 0.33 -15.20 -7.21
C ILE A 491 1.67 -14.88 -7.89
N PHE A 492 1.78 -15.07 -9.20
CA PHE A 492 3.03 -14.90 -9.96
C PHE A 492 3.35 -13.44 -10.32
N TYR A 493 2.43 -12.51 -10.12
CA TYR A 493 2.69 -11.10 -10.38
C TYR A 493 3.70 -10.50 -9.40
N PRO A 494 4.44 -9.45 -9.82
CA PRO A 494 5.48 -8.85 -8.99
C PRO A 494 5.00 -8.41 -7.60
N GLY A 495 5.83 -8.63 -6.61
CA GLY A 495 5.59 -8.23 -5.22
C GLY A 495 4.82 -9.26 -4.40
N LYS A 496 4.09 -10.20 -5.01
CA LYS A 496 3.20 -11.12 -4.28
C LYS A 496 3.97 -12.22 -3.55
N TYR A 497 4.91 -12.86 -4.20
CA TYR A 497 5.82 -13.81 -3.54
C TYR A 497 6.65 -13.14 -2.44
N GLU A 498 7.19 -11.98 -2.76
CA GLU A 498 7.99 -11.19 -1.84
C GLU A 498 7.18 -10.84 -0.59
N TYR A 499 5.95 -10.36 -0.76
CA TYR A 499 5.06 -10.04 0.36
C TYR A 499 4.78 -11.26 1.24
N LEU A 500 4.44 -12.40 0.63
CA LEU A 500 4.18 -13.64 1.35
C LEU A 500 5.40 -14.10 2.15
N LEU A 501 6.58 -14.12 1.52
CA LEU A 501 7.82 -14.55 2.17
C LEU A 501 8.26 -13.57 3.26
N ASN A 502 8.14 -12.26 3.04
CA ASN A 502 8.42 -11.25 4.04
C ASN A 502 7.49 -11.37 5.25
N THR A 503 6.18 -11.57 4.99
CA THR A 503 5.17 -11.75 6.04
C THR A 503 5.47 -12.99 6.87
N MET A 504 5.74 -14.12 6.22
CA MET A 504 6.06 -15.36 6.92
C MET A 504 7.38 -15.24 7.70
N ASN A 505 8.40 -14.61 7.12
CA ASN A 505 9.66 -14.37 7.81
C ASN A 505 9.44 -13.49 9.06
N TRP A 506 8.66 -12.40 8.95
CA TRP A 506 8.35 -11.54 10.08
C TRP A 506 7.54 -12.27 11.16
N LEU A 507 6.54 -13.06 10.78
CA LEU A 507 5.70 -13.87 11.67
C LEU A 507 6.50 -15.01 12.33
N ASN A 508 7.52 -15.52 11.65
CA ASN A 508 8.36 -16.62 12.16
C ASN A 508 9.37 -16.20 13.23
N HIS A 509 9.18 -15.03 13.84
CA HIS A 509 9.96 -14.55 14.97
C HIS A 509 9.08 -14.40 16.21
N ARG A 510 9.65 -14.68 17.37
CA ARG A 510 9.04 -14.50 18.69
C ARG A 510 9.65 -13.28 19.37
N ASP A 511 8.82 -12.43 19.93
CA ASP A 511 9.26 -11.23 20.60
C ASP A 511 9.90 -11.56 21.97
N ASN A 512 11.02 -10.91 22.28
CA ASN A 512 11.66 -10.98 23.57
C ASN A 512 10.97 -10.01 24.55
N ILE A 513 10.76 -10.45 25.80
CA ILE A 513 9.97 -9.70 26.80
C ILE A 513 10.62 -8.35 27.12
N VAL A 514 11.92 -8.31 27.39
CA VAL A 514 12.61 -7.09 27.83
C VAL A 514 12.61 -5.98 26.77
N PRO A 515 13.03 -6.22 25.50
CA PRO A 515 12.94 -5.22 24.46
C PRO A 515 11.50 -4.77 24.17
N SER A 516 10.53 -5.69 24.22
CA SER A 516 9.12 -5.38 23.99
C SER A 516 8.53 -4.50 25.10
N LEU A 517 8.88 -4.77 26.35
CA LEU A 517 8.49 -3.94 27.50
C LEU A 517 9.13 -2.55 27.41
N GLY A 518 10.43 -2.48 27.11
CA GLY A 518 11.14 -1.20 26.93
C GLY A 518 10.48 -0.33 25.85
N LYS A 519 10.11 -0.92 24.72
CA LYS A 519 9.41 -0.24 23.63
C LYS A 519 8.04 0.29 24.05
N ARG A 520 7.30 -0.42 24.90
CA ARG A 520 5.98 0.03 25.40
C ARG A 520 6.10 1.11 26.47
N MET A 521 7.14 1.04 27.30
CA MET A 521 7.37 2.01 28.38
C MET A 521 8.01 3.32 27.88
N ALA A 522 8.81 3.28 26.80
CA ALA A 522 9.49 4.45 26.28
C ALA A 522 8.56 5.64 25.95
N PRO A 523 7.37 5.48 25.32
CA PRO A 523 6.43 6.56 25.12
C PRO A 523 5.96 7.18 26.45
N LEU A 524 5.64 6.35 27.44
CA LEU A 524 5.15 6.83 28.75
C LEU A 524 6.22 7.64 29.46
N VAL A 525 7.48 7.17 29.45
CA VAL A 525 8.62 7.88 30.02
C VAL A 525 8.86 9.19 29.26
N LEU A 526 8.88 9.14 27.93
CA LEU A 526 9.11 10.33 27.10
C LEU A 526 8.04 11.39 27.32
N PHE A 527 6.77 11.03 27.17
CA PHE A 527 5.68 12.01 27.31
C PHE A 527 5.48 12.45 28.76
N GLY A 528 5.68 11.55 29.73
CA GLY A 528 5.63 11.90 31.15
C GLY A 528 6.73 12.89 31.56
N ALA A 529 7.97 12.64 31.18
CA ALA A 529 9.11 13.53 31.45
C ALA A 529 8.89 14.89 30.74
N LEU A 530 8.39 14.86 29.49
CA LEU A 530 8.09 16.05 28.73
C LEU A 530 6.98 16.87 29.38
N ALA A 531 5.89 16.24 29.79
CA ALA A 531 4.79 16.91 30.49
C ALA A 531 5.27 17.59 31.78
N VAL A 532 6.05 16.88 32.61
CA VAL A 532 6.62 17.46 33.83
C VAL A 532 7.55 18.65 33.51
N PHE A 533 8.38 18.52 32.47
CA PHE A 533 9.26 19.63 32.05
C PHE A 533 8.46 20.85 31.59
N LEU A 534 7.46 20.64 30.70
CA LEU A 534 6.62 21.72 30.16
C LEU A 534 5.78 22.39 31.24
N LEU A 535 5.18 21.64 32.17
CA LEU A 535 4.40 22.17 33.27
C LEU A 535 5.23 23.08 34.23
N ARG A 536 6.53 22.78 34.36
CA ARG A 536 7.46 23.61 35.14
C ARG A 536 7.95 24.86 34.41
N ARG A 537 7.77 24.88 33.06
CA ARG A 537 8.19 26.01 32.23
C ARG A 537 6.98 26.81 31.78
N ARG A 538 7.00 28.10 32.07
CA ARG A 538 5.89 29.03 31.73
C ARG A 538 6.14 29.78 30.41
N GLU A 539 7.32 29.61 29.81
CA GLU A 539 7.68 30.29 28.57
C GLU A 539 7.16 29.52 27.36
N PRO A 540 6.24 30.11 26.56
CA PRO A 540 5.63 29.41 25.40
C PRO A 540 6.65 29.00 24.35
N GLN A 541 7.73 29.74 24.18
CA GLN A 541 8.80 29.40 23.24
C GLN A 541 9.51 28.09 23.60
N VAL A 542 9.66 27.79 24.91
CA VAL A 542 10.24 26.51 25.37
C VAL A 542 9.33 25.33 24.96
N TRP A 543 8.00 25.53 25.06
CA TRP A 543 7.02 24.54 24.64
C TRP A 543 7.13 24.28 23.13
N LEU A 544 7.22 25.35 22.31
CA LEU A 544 7.38 25.23 20.87
C LEU A 544 8.67 24.48 20.49
N ILE A 545 9.81 24.94 21.04
CA ILE A 545 11.12 24.30 20.77
C ILE A 545 11.11 22.84 21.17
N THR A 546 10.54 22.53 22.33
CA THR A 546 10.44 21.16 22.83
C THR A 546 9.54 20.31 21.94
N GLY A 547 8.39 20.85 21.51
CA GLY A 547 7.48 20.17 20.58
C GLY A 547 8.13 19.87 19.24
N VAL A 548 8.83 20.84 18.65
CA VAL A 548 9.54 20.65 17.37
C VAL A 548 10.68 19.64 17.51
N LEU A 549 11.47 19.70 18.59
CA LEU A 549 12.53 18.72 18.82
C LEU A 549 11.96 17.32 19.03
N LEU A 550 10.85 17.18 19.74
CA LEU A 550 10.15 15.92 19.91
C LEU A 550 9.69 15.35 18.55
N MET A 551 8.99 16.16 17.76
CA MET A 551 8.47 15.72 16.46
C MET A 551 9.62 15.36 15.51
N ALA A 552 10.68 16.17 15.48
CA ALA A 552 11.87 15.87 14.70
C ALA A 552 12.54 14.58 15.17
N ALA A 553 12.68 14.37 16.47
CA ALA A 553 13.26 13.14 17.04
C ALA A 553 12.42 11.90 16.67
N LEU A 554 11.09 12.00 16.79
CA LEU A 554 10.18 10.91 16.39
C LEU A 554 10.26 10.62 14.89
N GLY A 555 10.27 11.65 14.04
CA GLY A 555 10.40 11.51 12.59
C GLY A 555 11.74 10.87 12.17
N LEU A 556 12.85 11.38 12.70
CA LEU A 556 14.19 10.84 12.43
C LEU A 556 14.34 9.40 12.93
N ALA A 557 13.85 9.11 14.14
CA ALA A 557 13.90 7.78 14.72
C ALA A 557 13.05 6.78 13.92
N ARG A 558 11.86 7.19 13.46
CA ARG A 558 11.03 6.39 12.56
C ARG A 558 11.76 6.10 11.25
N TRP A 559 12.29 7.14 10.62
CA TRP A 559 13.03 6.99 9.36
C TRP A 559 14.24 6.06 9.53
N ALA A 560 15.04 6.26 10.56
CA ALA A 560 16.19 5.43 10.85
C ALA A 560 15.79 3.98 11.19
N GLY A 561 14.75 3.80 12.01
CA GLY A 561 14.23 2.49 12.40
C GLY A 561 13.77 1.68 11.19
N LEU A 562 12.95 2.26 10.30
CA LEU A 562 12.50 1.61 9.08
C LEU A 562 13.65 1.32 8.11
N SER A 563 14.61 2.24 7.97
CA SER A 563 15.78 2.04 7.11
C SER A 563 16.68 0.90 7.61
N LEU A 564 16.85 0.77 8.93
CA LEU A 564 17.59 -0.33 9.55
C LEU A 564 16.82 -1.65 9.43
N GLU A 565 15.51 -1.63 9.60
CA GLU A 565 14.64 -2.80 9.43
C GLU A 565 14.79 -3.35 8.01
N GLN A 566 14.67 -2.50 6.98
CA GLN A 566 14.86 -2.88 5.58
C GLN A 566 16.23 -3.50 5.29
N ARG A 567 17.31 -2.89 5.81
CA ARG A 567 18.68 -3.38 5.56
C ARG A 567 18.96 -4.72 6.21
N ARG A 568 18.28 -5.06 7.31
CA ARG A 568 18.46 -6.33 8.03
C ARG A 568 17.57 -7.43 7.50
N THR A 569 16.45 -7.07 6.85
CA THR A 569 15.52 -8.04 6.32
C THR A 569 16.16 -8.78 5.15
N THR A 570 16.03 -10.09 5.16
CA THR A 570 16.45 -10.99 4.09
C THR A 570 15.31 -11.99 3.83
N PHE A 571 15.24 -12.51 2.62
CA PHE A 571 14.31 -13.60 2.33
C PHE A 571 14.72 -14.87 3.08
N PRO A 572 13.77 -15.74 3.44
CA PRO A 572 14.06 -17.02 4.10
C PRO A 572 14.88 -17.92 3.16
N LYS A 573 15.69 -18.80 3.76
CA LYS A 573 16.44 -19.79 2.99
C LYS A 573 15.50 -20.92 2.55
N ALA A 574 15.60 -21.32 1.29
CA ALA A 574 14.88 -22.47 0.79
C ALA A 574 15.37 -23.76 1.45
N ILE A 575 14.43 -24.59 1.88
CA ILE A 575 14.68 -25.93 2.46
C ILE A 575 14.46 -27.07 1.44
N ARG A 576 13.83 -26.74 0.31
CA ARG A 576 13.63 -27.65 -0.81
C ARG A 576 14.09 -27.01 -2.13
N PRO A 577 14.56 -27.80 -3.09
CA PRO A 577 14.87 -27.28 -4.42
C PRO A 577 13.59 -26.81 -5.12
N SER A 578 13.71 -25.79 -5.97
CA SER A 578 12.60 -25.25 -6.76
C SER A 578 13.05 -24.86 -8.16
N GLU A 579 12.12 -24.85 -9.10
CA GLU A 579 12.33 -24.44 -10.48
C GLU A 579 11.53 -23.17 -10.76
N TRP A 580 12.15 -22.19 -11.41
CA TRP A 580 11.57 -20.88 -11.68
C TRP A 580 11.76 -20.50 -13.15
N VAL A 581 10.70 -20.02 -13.76
CA VAL A 581 10.74 -19.36 -15.08
C VAL A 581 10.46 -17.87 -14.85
N ILE A 582 11.46 -17.04 -15.07
CA ILE A 582 11.41 -15.61 -14.76
C ILE A 582 11.26 -14.84 -16.08
N PHE A 583 10.12 -14.22 -16.25
CA PHE A 583 9.80 -13.39 -17.42
C PHE A 583 10.38 -11.99 -17.24
N ARG A 584 11.06 -11.52 -18.29
CA ARG A 584 11.54 -10.14 -18.29
C ARG A 584 10.41 -9.20 -18.69
N ALA A 585 10.23 -8.13 -17.93
CA ALA A 585 9.29 -7.06 -18.22
C ALA A 585 9.96 -5.69 -18.02
N ASP A 586 9.46 -4.64 -18.68
CA ASP A 586 9.95 -3.28 -18.51
C ASP A 586 9.33 -2.63 -17.25
N ALA A 587 10.17 -2.15 -16.34
CA ALA A 587 9.73 -1.47 -15.14
C ALA A 587 9.15 -0.06 -15.41
N LYS A 588 9.49 0.54 -16.55
CA LYS A 588 8.95 1.85 -16.95
C LYS A 588 7.53 1.74 -17.48
N ASP A 589 7.14 0.55 -17.91
CA ASP A 589 5.80 0.23 -18.32
C ASP A 589 5.29 -1.03 -17.58
N PRO A 590 5.30 -1.02 -16.23
CA PRO A 590 4.79 -2.14 -15.45
C PRO A 590 3.30 -2.39 -15.74
N GLY A 591 2.61 -1.38 -16.28
CA GLY A 591 1.23 -1.46 -16.65
C GLY A 591 0.96 -2.21 -17.94
N HIS A 592 1.85 -2.20 -18.91
CA HIS A 592 1.58 -2.78 -20.24
C HIS A 592 1.54 -4.33 -20.23
N HIS A 593 2.31 -4.95 -19.32
CA HIS A 593 2.34 -6.40 -19.13
C HIS A 593 1.65 -6.86 -17.84
N LEU A 594 1.41 -5.95 -16.91
CA LEU A 594 0.97 -6.24 -15.56
C LEU A 594 -0.35 -5.57 -15.20
N LYS A 595 -0.86 -4.70 -16.07
CA LYS A 595 -2.24 -4.21 -16.04
C LYS A 595 -3.10 -5.21 -16.80
N ASP A 596 -3.75 -5.99 -16.09
CA ASP A 596 -5.05 -6.60 -16.17
C ASP A 596 -5.73 -7.04 -17.46
N PHE A 597 -6.56 -8.03 -17.23
CA PHE A 597 -7.73 -8.49 -17.98
C PHE A 597 -8.66 -7.39 -18.59
N ILE A 598 -8.47 -6.13 -18.23
CA ILE A 598 -9.39 -5.03 -18.59
C ILE A 598 -8.70 -3.93 -19.42
N THR A 599 -7.40 -4.04 -19.70
CA THR A 599 -6.68 -2.97 -20.39
C THR A 599 -6.68 -3.10 -21.90
N GLU A 600 -6.37 -1.97 -22.54
CA GLU A 600 -6.28 -1.70 -23.97
C GLU A 600 -5.35 -2.61 -24.79
N VAL A 601 -4.64 -3.57 -24.15
CA VAL A 601 -3.81 -4.53 -24.86
C VAL A 601 -4.70 -5.62 -25.43
N PRO A 602 -4.74 -5.83 -26.74
CA PRO A 602 -5.51 -6.89 -27.36
C PRO A 602 -5.16 -8.27 -26.84
N TYR A 603 -6.13 -9.17 -26.73
CA TYR A 603 -5.95 -10.53 -26.20
C TYR A 603 -4.92 -11.36 -26.97
N ASP A 604 -4.71 -11.09 -28.25
CA ASP A 604 -3.70 -11.72 -29.10
C ASP A 604 -2.25 -11.31 -28.75
N GLN A 605 -2.09 -10.23 -27.95
CA GLN A 605 -0.81 -9.71 -27.48
C GLN A 605 -0.56 -9.92 -25.98
N ARG A 606 -1.49 -10.58 -25.29
CA ARG A 606 -1.35 -10.94 -23.87
C ARG A 606 -0.91 -12.40 -23.76
N TYR A 607 -0.11 -12.71 -22.73
CA TYR A 607 0.44 -14.04 -22.51
C TYR A 607 0.32 -14.47 -21.04
N GLU A 608 -0.64 -13.93 -20.34
CA GLU A 608 -0.85 -14.20 -18.91
C GLU A 608 -1.17 -15.66 -18.65
N VAL A 609 -2.02 -16.26 -19.51
CA VAL A 609 -2.37 -17.68 -19.41
C VAL A 609 -1.15 -18.56 -19.62
N PHE A 610 -0.26 -18.25 -20.58
CA PHE A 610 0.99 -18.99 -20.76
C PHE A 610 1.91 -18.90 -19.55
N ILE A 611 2.06 -17.71 -18.98
CA ILE A 611 2.86 -17.47 -17.77
C ILE A 611 2.28 -18.24 -16.58
N GLN A 612 0.96 -18.24 -16.44
CA GLN A 612 0.23 -19.01 -15.43
C GLN A 612 0.41 -20.53 -15.63
N TRP A 613 0.45 -21.01 -16.89
CA TRP A 613 0.63 -22.43 -17.19
C TRP A 613 1.98 -22.99 -16.74
N VAL A 614 3.00 -22.16 -16.57
CA VAL A 614 4.25 -22.56 -15.91
C VAL A 614 3.96 -23.14 -14.53
N LEU A 615 3.04 -22.53 -13.77
CA LEU A 615 2.66 -23.02 -12.43
C LEU A 615 2.09 -24.44 -12.45
N ARG A 616 1.38 -24.82 -13.54
CA ARG A 616 0.81 -26.16 -13.72
C ARG A 616 1.86 -27.25 -13.99
N THR A 617 3.09 -26.87 -14.35
CA THR A 617 4.20 -27.82 -14.55
C THR A 617 4.97 -28.13 -13.25
N GLY A 618 4.59 -27.53 -12.15
CA GLY A 618 5.29 -27.61 -10.87
C GLY A 618 6.38 -26.57 -10.68
N ALA A 619 6.78 -25.83 -11.73
CA ALA A 619 7.67 -24.69 -11.63
C ALA A 619 6.92 -23.44 -11.14
N PHE A 620 7.64 -22.43 -10.68
CA PHE A 620 7.10 -21.09 -10.39
C PHE A 620 7.35 -20.17 -11.57
N SER A 621 6.40 -19.32 -11.88
CA SER A 621 6.58 -18.19 -12.78
C SER A 621 6.76 -16.92 -11.97
N GLY A 622 7.51 -15.97 -12.50
CA GLY A 622 7.73 -14.67 -11.86
C GLY A 622 8.29 -13.68 -12.86
N PHE A 623 8.58 -12.46 -12.40
CA PHE A 623 9.04 -11.37 -13.25
C PHE A 623 10.39 -10.81 -12.78
N HIS A 624 11.21 -10.41 -13.75
CA HIS A 624 12.37 -9.56 -13.56
C HIS A 624 12.08 -8.21 -14.23
N LEU A 625 12.00 -7.16 -13.43
CA LEU A 625 11.67 -5.82 -13.92
C LEU A 625 12.94 -5.04 -14.30
N SER A 626 13.09 -4.66 -15.58
CA SER A 626 14.19 -3.81 -16.02
C SER A 626 14.08 -2.42 -15.37
N GLY A 627 15.23 -1.85 -15.01
CA GLY A 627 15.31 -0.51 -14.40
C GLY A 627 14.89 -0.42 -12.94
N SER A 628 14.52 -1.52 -12.27
CA SER A 628 14.13 -1.55 -10.86
C SER A 628 14.92 -2.59 -10.07
N ALA A 629 16.04 -2.19 -9.48
CA ALA A 629 16.81 -3.09 -8.62
C ALA A 629 16.02 -3.54 -7.37
N ALA A 630 15.16 -2.69 -6.83
CA ALA A 630 14.36 -3.01 -5.65
C ALA A 630 13.31 -4.10 -5.93
N ALA A 631 12.75 -4.14 -7.14
CA ALA A 631 11.71 -5.11 -7.50
C ALA A 631 12.25 -6.50 -7.87
N ASN A 632 13.55 -6.68 -7.93
CA ASN A 632 14.19 -7.94 -8.33
C ASN A 632 14.84 -8.69 -7.15
N GLY A 633 14.58 -8.25 -5.92
CA GLY A 633 15.24 -8.77 -4.72
C GLY A 633 15.05 -10.28 -4.52
N LEU A 634 13.86 -10.83 -4.79
CA LEU A 634 13.63 -12.27 -4.70
C LEU A 634 14.39 -13.05 -5.77
N TYR A 635 14.38 -12.58 -7.02
CA TYR A 635 15.12 -13.20 -8.11
C TYR A 635 16.62 -13.28 -7.79
N ASP A 636 17.20 -12.18 -7.33
CA ASP A 636 18.62 -12.13 -6.96
C ASP A 636 18.93 -13.07 -5.78
N HIS A 637 18.05 -13.15 -4.80
CA HIS A 637 18.17 -14.08 -3.66
C HIS A 637 18.11 -15.54 -4.11
N LEU A 638 17.13 -15.93 -4.92
CA LEU A 638 16.99 -17.29 -5.43
C LEU A 638 18.24 -17.72 -6.21
N ARG A 639 18.75 -16.82 -7.02
CA ARG A 639 19.94 -17.06 -7.85
C ARG A 639 21.22 -17.17 -7.02
N ALA A 640 21.35 -16.37 -5.97
CA ALA A 640 22.51 -16.41 -5.07
C ALA A 640 22.49 -17.65 -4.16
N SER A 641 21.31 -18.15 -3.80
CA SER A 641 21.18 -19.27 -2.85
C SER A 641 21.59 -20.61 -3.43
N GLY A 642 21.62 -20.75 -4.77
CA GLY A 642 21.91 -22.02 -5.48
C GLY A 642 20.87 -23.14 -5.27
N SER A 643 19.82 -22.89 -4.48
CA SER A 643 18.73 -23.84 -4.22
C SER A 643 17.62 -23.80 -5.27
N ALA A 644 17.60 -22.77 -6.10
CA ALA A 644 16.63 -22.60 -7.17
C ALA A 644 17.30 -22.73 -8.55
N LYS A 645 16.72 -23.54 -9.42
CA LYS A 645 17.03 -23.52 -10.85
C LYS A 645 16.21 -22.44 -11.50
N THR A 646 16.86 -21.41 -12.04
CA THR A 646 16.19 -20.30 -12.70
C THR A 646 16.39 -20.36 -14.21
N SER A 647 15.31 -20.32 -14.96
CA SER A 647 15.27 -20.09 -16.40
C SER A 647 14.78 -18.67 -16.65
N LEU A 648 15.33 -17.99 -17.65
CA LEU A 648 14.82 -16.67 -18.06
C LEU A 648 13.93 -16.80 -19.28
N ALA A 649 12.93 -15.94 -19.38
CA ALA A 649 12.04 -15.87 -20.54
C ALA A 649 11.83 -14.42 -20.97
N LEU A 650 11.71 -14.21 -22.29
CA LEU A 650 11.36 -12.93 -22.89
C LEU A 650 10.34 -13.15 -24.00
N ILE A 651 9.28 -12.36 -23.99
CA ILE A 651 8.27 -12.32 -25.06
C ILE A 651 8.46 -11.04 -25.84
N VAL A 652 8.90 -11.16 -27.09
CA VAL A 652 9.16 -10.06 -28.04
C VAL A 652 7.91 -9.88 -28.89
N ARG A 653 7.10 -8.88 -28.59
CA ARG A 653 5.79 -8.65 -29.23
C ARG A 653 5.85 -7.75 -30.46
N LYS A 654 6.81 -6.86 -30.51
CA LYS A 654 7.00 -5.89 -31.59
C LYS A 654 8.47 -5.62 -31.82
N PRO A 655 8.89 -5.10 -33.00
CA PRO A 655 10.30 -4.85 -33.32
C PRO A 655 11.03 -3.96 -32.31
N ALA A 656 10.33 -3.02 -31.66
CA ALA A 656 10.92 -2.18 -30.61
C ALA A 656 11.41 -2.99 -29.38
N ASP A 657 10.78 -4.12 -29.09
CA ASP A 657 11.11 -4.97 -27.93
C ASP A 657 12.42 -5.77 -28.16
N LEU A 658 12.95 -5.84 -29.39
CA LEU A 658 14.20 -6.51 -29.71
C LEU A 658 15.42 -5.92 -28.97
N THR A 659 15.34 -4.67 -28.51
CA THR A 659 16.38 -4.04 -27.68
C THR A 659 16.51 -4.70 -26.31
N GLN A 660 15.45 -5.32 -25.80
CA GLN A 660 15.46 -6.05 -24.53
C GLN A 660 16.35 -7.30 -24.57
N LEU A 661 16.63 -7.83 -25.77
CA LEU A 661 17.57 -8.95 -25.93
C LEU A 661 19.00 -8.58 -25.56
N ASP A 662 19.42 -7.34 -25.83
CA ASP A 662 20.77 -6.86 -25.50
C ASP A 662 20.95 -6.82 -23.97
N GLU A 663 19.92 -6.36 -23.25
CA GLU A 663 19.92 -6.33 -21.79
C GLU A 663 19.82 -7.76 -21.21
N LEU A 664 19.00 -8.63 -21.83
CA LEU A 664 18.86 -10.00 -21.39
C LEU A 664 20.17 -10.79 -21.55
N GLY A 665 20.87 -10.59 -22.64
CA GLY A 665 22.19 -11.19 -22.89
C GLY A 665 23.23 -10.77 -21.86
N ALA A 666 23.18 -9.51 -21.42
CA ALA A 666 24.06 -8.99 -20.37
C ALA A 666 23.65 -9.51 -18.97
N LEU A 667 22.34 -9.63 -18.70
CA LEU A 667 21.81 -10.04 -17.41
C LEU A 667 22.12 -11.51 -17.10
N ALA A 668 21.91 -12.39 -18.05
CA ALA A 668 22.06 -13.83 -17.87
C ALA A 668 22.56 -14.50 -19.15
N PRO A 669 23.87 -14.62 -19.31
CA PRO A 669 24.43 -15.48 -20.35
C PRO A 669 23.86 -16.91 -20.22
N ARG A 670 23.60 -17.57 -21.32
CA ARG A 670 23.01 -18.92 -21.39
C ARG A 670 23.74 -19.94 -20.51
N SER A 671 25.05 -19.79 -20.37
CA SER A 671 25.88 -20.61 -19.49
C SER A 671 25.46 -20.61 -18.01
N LYS A 672 24.59 -19.68 -17.59
CA LYS A 672 24.07 -19.57 -16.23
C LYS A 672 22.67 -20.12 -16.03
N GLY A 673 21.96 -20.49 -17.10
CA GLY A 673 20.63 -21.07 -17.03
C GLY A 673 19.93 -21.14 -18.39
N PRO A 674 18.88 -21.97 -18.51
CA PRO A 674 18.06 -22.06 -19.72
C PRO A 674 17.39 -20.74 -20.07
N LEU A 675 17.17 -20.49 -21.36
CA LEU A 675 16.56 -19.28 -21.88
C LEU A 675 15.39 -19.62 -22.83
N LEU A 676 14.25 -18.97 -22.63
CA LEU A 676 13.11 -19.01 -23.53
C LEU A 676 12.93 -17.65 -24.22
N LEU A 677 12.87 -17.67 -25.54
CA LEU A 677 12.57 -16.49 -26.35
C LEU A 677 11.33 -16.78 -27.20
N MET A 678 10.31 -15.96 -27.05
CA MET A 678 9.07 -16.06 -27.82
C MET A 678 8.93 -14.81 -28.68
N PHE A 679 8.82 -15.00 -29.99
CA PHE A 679 8.74 -13.91 -30.96
C PHE A 679 7.36 -13.87 -31.61
N ALA A 680 6.73 -12.72 -31.63
CA ALA A 680 5.50 -12.48 -32.36
C ALA A 680 5.70 -12.63 -33.87
N SER A 681 4.64 -12.92 -34.61
CA SER A 681 4.66 -13.08 -36.07
C SER A 681 5.11 -11.81 -36.83
N SER A 682 5.01 -10.65 -36.17
CA SER A 682 5.52 -9.37 -36.68
C SER A 682 7.05 -9.28 -36.75
N ILE A 683 7.77 -10.23 -36.14
CA ILE A 683 9.24 -10.29 -36.12
C ILE A 683 9.71 -11.27 -37.21
N SER A 684 10.51 -10.80 -38.16
CA SER A 684 11.08 -11.68 -39.18
C SER A 684 12.25 -12.51 -38.66
N ALA A 685 12.54 -13.63 -39.34
CA ALA A 685 13.70 -14.45 -39.03
C ALA A 685 15.02 -13.65 -39.03
N GLU A 686 15.18 -12.75 -40.00
CA GLU A 686 16.37 -11.92 -40.15
C GLU A 686 16.54 -10.97 -38.95
N GLN A 687 15.47 -10.31 -38.53
CA GLN A 687 15.46 -9.43 -37.36
C GLN A 687 15.81 -10.19 -36.08
N ALA A 688 15.23 -11.36 -35.88
CA ALA A 688 15.51 -12.19 -34.72
C ALA A 688 16.96 -12.68 -34.69
N VAL A 689 17.47 -13.22 -35.80
CA VAL A 689 18.85 -13.73 -35.93
C VAL A 689 19.86 -12.60 -35.71
N GLU A 690 19.66 -11.44 -36.31
CA GLU A 690 20.55 -10.29 -36.12
C GLU A 690 20.54 -9.80 -34.67
N SER A 691 19.38 -9.76 -34.03
CA SER A 691 19.28 -9.35 -32.62
C SER A 691 19.90 -10.39 -31.67
N LEU A 692 19.75 -11.69 -31.94
CA LEU A 692 20.41 -12.74 -31.18
C LEU A 692 21.94 -12.68 -31.30
N ARG A 693 22.44 -12.37 -32.50
CA ARG A 693 23.86 -12.18 -32.74
C ARG A 693 24.40 -10.94 -32.01
N ARG A 694 23.72 -9.81 -32.14
CA ARG A 694 24.10 -8.53 -31.52
C ARG A 694 24.09 -8.62 -29.98
N SER A 695 23.10 -9.22 -29.40
CA SER A 695 22.99 -9.40 -27.95
C SER A 695 23.98 -10.41 -27.36
N GLY A 696 24.67 -11.19 -28.23
CA GLY A 696 25.58 -12.25 -27.79
C GLY A 696 24.89 -13.45 -27.14
N ILE A 697 23.54 -13.57 -27.25
CA ILE A 697 22.78 -14.73 -26.77
C ILE A 697 23.12 -15.97 -27.59
N VAL A 698 23.34 -15.82 -28.90
CA VAL A 698 23.81 -16.88 -29.79
C VAL A 698 25.06 -16.40 -30.52
N LYS A 699 26.20 -17.05 -30.28
CA LYS A 699 27.49 -16.67 -30.88
C LYS A 699 27.87 -17.57 -32.05
N SER A 700 27.43 -18.83 -32.02
CA SER A 700 27.76 -19.79 -33.06
C SER A 700 27.03 -19.46 -34.38
N PRO A 701 27.73 -19.32 -35.51
CA PRO A 701 27.12 -19.16 -36.81
C PRO A 701 26.18 -20.35 -37.18
N GLU A 702 26.57 -21.56 -36.78
CA GLU A 702 25.76 -22.76 -37.01
C GLU A 702 24.43 -22.70 -36.24
N SER A 703 24.47 -22.28 -34.97
CA SER A 703 23.25 -22.09 -34.15
C SER A 703 22.37 -21.00 -34.75
N LEU A 704 22.92 -19.88 -35.22
CA LEU A 704 22.16 -18.83 -35.92
C LEU A 704 21.53 -19.33 -37.22
N ALA A 705 22.24 -20.14 -38.00
CA ALA A 705 21.71 -20.76 -39.23
C ALA A 705 20.56 -21.71 -38.89
N ARG A 706 20.66 -22.53 -37.83
CA ARG A 706 19.56 -23.39 -37.33
C ARG A 706 18.33 -22.59 -36.96
N VAL A 707 18.48 -21.41 -36.29
CA VAL A 707 17.35 -20.53 -35.98
C VAL A 707 16.65 -20.09 -37.26
N ALA A 708 17.43 -19.59 -38.24
CA ALA A 708 16.85 -19.11 -39.50
C ALA A 708 16.13 -20.24 -40.26
N GLN A 709 16.73 -21.44 -40.33
CA GLN A 709 16.15 -22.59 -41.00
C GLN A 709 14.88 -23.12 -40.33
N ALA A 710 14.86 -23.12 -38.98
CA ALA A 710 13.72 -23.64 -38.20
C ALA A 710 12.61 -22.59 -38.00
N TRP A 711 12.81 -21.32 -38.38
CA TRP A 711 11.82 -20.27 -38.17
C TRP A 711 10.44 -20.57 -38.74
N PRO A 712 10.30 -21.14 -39.95
CA PRO A 712 9.00 -21.50 -40.50
C PRO A 712 8.30 -22.64 -39.74
N SER A 713 9.05 -23.53 -39.04
CA SER A 713 8.46 -24.59 -38.21
C SER A 713 7.88 -24.06 -36.89
N GLY A 714 8.23 -22.84 -36.53
CA GLY A 714 7.69 -22.12 -35.36
C GLY A 714 8.39 -22.45 -34.04
N GLU A 715 9.32 -23.41 -33.98
CA GLU A 715 10.07 -23.72 -32.76
C GLU A 715 11.44 -24.30 -33.05
N VAL A 716 12.43 -23.93 -32.26
CA VAL A 716 13.77 -24.49 -32.29
C VAL A 716 14.35 -24.59 -30.87
N VAL A 717 15.03 -25.69 -30.60
CA VAL A 717 15.80 -25.91 -29.38
C VAL A 717 17.28 -26.00 -29.77
N ILE A 718 18.10 -25.24 -29.06
CA ILE A 718 19.55 -25.21 -29.20
C ILE A 718 20.13 -25.61 -27.84
N ASP A 719 20.80 -26.74 -27.81
CA ASP A 719 21.63 -27.20 -26.70
C ASP A 719 23.08 -27.18 -27.19
N ASP A 720 23.89 -26.28 -26.65
CA ASP A 720 25.31 -26.12 -26.99
C ASP A 720 26.14 -25.79 -25.72
N ALA A 721 27.42 -25.51 -25.92
CA ALA A 721 28.33 -25.18 -24.82
C ALA A 721 27.91 -23.91 -24.05
N GLU A 722 27.07 -23.08 -24.63
CA GLU A 722 26.54 -21.86 -24.00
C GLU A 722 25.29 -22.12 -23.16
N GLY A 723 24.68 -23.30 -23.26
CA GLY A 723 23.49 -23.73 -22.52
C GLY A 723 22.26 -23.96 -23.39
N ARG A 724 21.12 -24.19 -22.74
CA ARG A 724 19.86 -24.45 -23.41
C ARG A 724 19.16 -23.16 -23.82
N LEU A 725 18.72 -23.09 -25.04
CA LEU A 725 17.90 -22.03 -25.60
C LEU A 725 16.69 -22.63 -26.34
N VAL A 726 15.50 -22.20 -25.94
CA VAL A 726 14.25 -22.53 -26.63
C VAL A 726 13.74 -21.26 -27.30
N ILE A 727 13.54 -21.31 -28.60
CA ILE A 727 12.99 -20.22 -29.39
C ILE A 727 11.64 -20.62 -29.96
N VAL A 728 10.66 -19.77 -29.79
CA VAL A 728 9.31 -19.90 -30.33
C VAL A 728 9.07 -18.74 -31.29
N ALA A 729 8.94 -19.03 -32.58
CA ALA A 729 8.40 -18.10 -33.56
C ALA A 729 6.88 -18.19 -33.60
N ASN A 730 6.19 -17.11 -33.95
CA ASN A 730 4.73 -17.02 -33.95
C ASN A 730 4.15 -17.30 -32.54
N ALA A 731 4.57 -16.46 -31.60
CA ALA A 731 4.19 -16.61 -30.18
C ALA A 731 2.69 -16.45 -29.94
N GLU A 732 1.94 -15.82 -30.84
CA GLU A 732 0.50 -15.58 -30.74
C GLU A 732 -0.32 -16.85 -30.54
N ARG A 733 0.22 -18.01 -30.97
CA ARG A 733 -0.41 -19.31 -30.67
C ARG A 733 -0.50 -19.64 -29.18
N TYR A 734 0.24 -18.91 -28.33
CA TYR A 734 0.22 -19.01 -26.88
C TYR A 734 -0.31 -17.73 -26.22
N SER A 735 -0.90 -16.81 -26.99
CA SER A 735 -1.57 -15.64 -26.46
C SER A 735 -2.83 -16.04 -25.69
N ASP A 736 -3.34 -15.14 -24.88
CA ASP A 736 -4.56 -15.36 -24.10
C ASP A 736 -5.77 -15.60 -25.00
N GLN A 737 -5.79 -15.01 -26.23
CA GLN A 737 -6.79 -15.30 -27.24
C GLN A 737 -6.76 -16.77 -27.70
N SER A 738 -5.59 -17.31 -27.90
CA SER A 738 -5.40 -18.69 -28.40
C SER A 738 -5.56 -19.72 -27.28
N MET A 739 -5.08 -19.41 -26.07
CA MET A 739 -5.16 -20.31 -24.93
C MET A 739 -6.52 -20.26 -24.23
N GLY A 740 -7.17 -19.10 -24.20
CA GLY A 740 -8.43 -18.93 -23.48
C GLY A 740 -8.30 -19.07 -21.96
N ILE A 741 -9.39 -18.81 -21.25
CA ILE A 741 -9.46 -18.91 -19.78
C ILE A 741 -10.15 -20.21 -19.39
N SER A 742 -9.49 -21.05 -18.58
CA SER A 742 -9.96 -22.39 -18.24
C SER A 742 -10.26 -22.62 -16.75
N GLU A 743 -10.29 -21.54 -15.92
CA GLU A 743 -10.58 -21.66 -14.49
C GLU A 743 -12.01 -22.11 -14.22
N LYS A 744 -12.96 -21.66 -15.05
CA LYS A 744 -14.39 -22.00 -14.92
C LYS A 744 -14.85 -23.09 -15.86
N VAL A 745 -14.16 -23.29 -16.98
CA VAL A 745 -14.56 -24.20 -18.06
C VAL A 745 -13.54 -25.31 -18.23
N VAL A 746 -14.03 -26.54 -18.39
CA VAL A 746 -13.17 -27.67 -18.78
C VAL A 746 -12.84 -27.54 -20.27
N PRO A 747 -11.55 -27.49 -20.68
CA PRO A 747 -11.15 -27.28 -22.06
C PRO A 747 -11.58 -28.43 -22.94
N ASP A 748 -11.97 -28.12 -24.18
CA ASP A 748 -12.22 -29.09 -25.22
C ASP A 748 -10.91 -29.73 -25.78
N ALA A 749 -11.04 -30.65 -26.74
CA ALA A 749 -9.88 -31.33 -27.31
C ALA A 749 -8.92 -30.38 -28.05
N ALA A 750 -9.46 -29.37 -28.75
CA ALA A 750 -8.63 -28.40 -29.48
C ALA A 750 -7.83 -27.51 -28.51
N GLN A 751 -8.47 -27.01 -27.47
CA GLN A 751 -7.84 -26.23 -26.45
C GLN A 751 -6.81 -27.03 -25.64
N ARG A 752 -7.11 -28.31 -25.34
CA ARG A 752 -6.14 -29.22 -24.70
C ARG A 752 -4.90 -29.43 -25.55
N ALA A 753 -5.02 -29.48 -26.88
CA ALA A 753 -3.88 -29.58 -27.77
C ALA A 753 -2.99 -28.34 -27.71
N VAL A 754 -3.56 -27.12 -27.63
CA VAL A 754 -2.81 -25.86 -27.41
C VAL A 754 -2.08 -25.92 -26.07
N PHE A 755 -2.75 -26.37 -25.02
CA PHE A 755 -2.14 -26.48 -23.69
C PHE A 755 -1.01 -27.53 -23.67
N SER A 756 -1.19 -28.68 -24.32
CA SER A 756 -0.15 -29.68 -24.44
C SER A 756 1.10 -29.13 -25.13
N ASN A 757 0.91 -28.35 -26.20
CA ASN A 757 2.03 -27.70 -26.90
C ASN A 757 2.72 -26.66 -25.98
N ALA A 758 1.96 -25.84 -25.22
CA ALA A 758 2.51 -24.90 -24.27
C ALA A 758 3.34 -25.61 -23.17
N PHE A 759 2.80 -26.70 -22.62
CA PHE A 759 3.56 -27.54 -21.66
C PHE A 759 4.82 -28.13 -22.30
N GLY A 760 4.77 -28.56 -23.57
CA GLY A 760 5.93 -29.02 -24.30
C GLY A 760 7.05 -28.00 -24.40
N VAL A 761 6.73 -26.73 -24.66
CA VAL A 761 7.70 -25.61 -24.63
C VAL A 761 8.33 -25.46 -23.26
N ILE A 762 7.50 -25.45 -22.21
CA ILE A 762 7.97 -25.29 -20.84
C ILE A 762 8.84 -26.50 -20.41
N ASP A 763 8.43 -27.71 -20.73
CA ASP A 763 9.21 -28.92 -20.43
C ASP A 763 10.59 -28.91 -21.12
N ARG A 764 10.64 -28.55 -22.40
CA ARG A 764 11.92 -28.39 -23.12
C ARG A 764 12.81 -27.34 -22.46
N LEU A 765 12.24 -26.23 -22.03
CA LEU A 765 12.99 -25.21 -21.28
C LEU A 765 13.57 -25.79 -19.98
N LEU A 766 12.74 -26.50 -19.21
CA LEU A 766 13.14 -27.07 -17.91
C LEU A 766 14.00 -28.34 -18.03
N GLY A 767 14.18 -28.87 -19.25
CA GLY A 767 14.91 -30.13 -19.50
C GLY A 767 14.17 -31.36 -19.05
N LYS A 768 12.84 -31.33 -19.04
CA LYS A 768 11.97 -32.47 -18.75
C LYS A 768 11.61 -33.17 -20.06
N GLU A 769 11.56 -34.51 -20.04
CA GLU A 769 11.00 -35.26 -21.16
C GLU A 769 9.51 -34.96 -21.25
N SER A 770 9.06 -34.44 -22.39
CA SER A 770 7.62 -34.28 -22.62
C SER A 770 6.94 -35.63 -22.56
N PRO A 771 5.89 -35.86 -21.77
CA PRO A 771 5.11 -37.08 -21.86
C PRO A 771 4.62 -37.23 -23.30
N SER A 772 4.80 -38.41 -23.87
CA SER A 772 4.29 -38.74 -25.20
C SER A 772 2.81 -38.41 -25.27
N PRO A 773 2.31 -37.76 -26.32
CA PRO A 773 0.88 -37.48 -26.43
C PRO A 773 0.14 -38.83 -26.42
N GLN A 774 -0.69 -39.07 -25.39
CA GLN A 774 -1.61 -40.20 -25.33
C GLN A 774 -2.83 -39.96 -26.20
#